data_d56cb184a0bf43c748f186f86c20a44a
#
_entry.id   d56cb184a0bf43c748f186f86c20a44a
#
_cell.length_a   1.000
_cell.length_b   1.000
_cell.length_c   1.000
_cell.angle_alpha   90.00
_cell.angle_beta   90.00
_cell.angle_gamma   90.00
#
_symmetry.space_group_name_H-M   'P 1'
#
loop_
_entity.id
_entity.type
_entity.pdbx_description
1 polymer ?
#
loop_
_entity_poly.entity_id
_entity_poly.type
_entity_poly.pdbx_seq_one_letter_code
_entity_poly.pdbx_strand_id
1 'polypeptide(L)'
;VLPVSLVPAAAAADTGDARTVTVRYASGHGIDTHDYEAAFTYSDDLFTRSGYTYRKDLALMSMGLAFAAYTSKDSEKTDNYATGNRNFVSMAEQCGFENIQSNKWMFQPAEADSIGISCASKTIRDNGGSYTLIAVGVRGNNYHAEWGGNARLDAAGEHKGFALGRDQVLDYLRGYIADTGISGRVKIWIAGYSRGAAVSNMVGGALDNGYSLGAGVSLSPHDLYCYCYEPPMGAMKEQVQGRVYDNIQNLVNENDLVTYVAFDNWDFARYGVDRVVPTKGDDNYLTYKAAMLREFVKIPNNGGIYWPDYFQAWGIDPKDITSGDLGKIFKVNMTQKEFYADLCEAITTCLASSREDYAENMQDFLVALLADIFGAADKDTSGVAEDFAKKVQANWKKLFYSLTIPGMIKNGTAAKLLTGYLVEALQENGVLTYDLAGIEAAMGMLAPRLSKMALKYPGTTMTLLANLLVIGLAHCGEPGLAWLRSLPDDYMTSKQTVSYTGLFDDVAADAWYAPAVDYVKYGRIMNGMGSNRFQPNTQMTRAMFAQVLYALEGAPSVRGLSCPFTDAGGSWYTDAVIWAYNAGVVAGVSPTRFAPNEALTREQMVTMLYGYAGREQALSGPDGALAGYQDQARVSTWAREAMAWAVGTGVIAGTSATTLAPRKTGTRAEVATVLMRFCEQ
;
A
#
# COMPACT_ATOMS: atom_id res chain seq x y z
N VAL A 1 3.74 -27.59 25.96
CA VAL A 1 4.19 -27.48 24.57
C VAL A 1 3.60 -28.66 23.83
N LEU A 2 2.48 -28.44 23.15
CA LEU A 2 1.92 -29.42 22.20
C LEU A 2 2.25 -28.93 20.79
N PRO A 3 2.66 -29.80 19.88
CA PRO A 3 3.01 -29.38 18.52
C PRO A 3 1.74 -28.92 17.80
N VAL A 4 1.80 -27.73 17.23
CA VAL A 4 0.82 -27.26 16.24
C VAL A 4 0.98 -28.15 15.02
N SER A 5 0.05 -29.07 14.80
CA SER A 5 -0.04 -29.78 13.53
C SER A 5 -0.44 -28.77 12.45
N LEU A 6 0.49 -28.48 11.56
CA LEU A 6 0.24 -27.80 10.30
C LEU A 6 -0.84 -28.62 9.54
N VAL A 7 -2.04 -28.10 9.49
CA VAL A 7 -3.03 -28.53 8.51
C VAL A 7 -2.48 -28.09 7.15
N PRO A 8 -2.33 -28.99 6.17
CA PRO A 8 -1.93 -28.57 4.84
C PRO A 8 -2.96 -27.56 4.32
N ALA A 9 -2.47 -26.45 3.79
CA ALA A 9 -3.31 -25.50 3.09
C ALA A 9 -4.18 -26.28 2.08
N ALA A 10 -5.48 -26.10 2.16
CA ALA A 10 -6.38 -26.64 1.15
C ALA A 10 -5.87 -26.16 -0.21
N ALA A 11 -5.64 -27.09 -1.12
CA ALA A 11 -5.30 -26.76 -2.50
C ALA A 11 -6.36 -25.77 -2.99
N ALA A 12 -5.91 -24.60 -3.46
CA ALA A 12 -6.79 -23.63 -4.09
C ALA A 12 -7.61 -24.38 -5.15
N ALA A 13 -8.92 -24.24 -5.09
CA ALA A 13 -9.78 -24.71 -6.16
C ALA A 13 -9.29 -24.04 -7.44
N ASP A 14 -9.02 -24.82 -8.46
CA ASP A 14 -8.65 -24.35 -9.80
C ASP A 14 -9.88 -23.61 -10.38
N THR A 15 -10.03 -22.35 -10.03
CA THR A 15 -11.04 -21.48 -10.62
C THR A 15 -10.44 -21.01 -11.95
N GLY A 16 -10.94 -21.51 -13.06
CA GLY A 16 -10.43 -21.31 -14.43
C GLY A 16 -10.42 -19.87 -14.96
N ASP A 17 -10.20 -18.88 -14.10
CA ASP A 17 -10.19 -17.45 -14.43
C ASP A 17 -8.77 -16.81 -14.41
N ALA A 18 -7.75 -17.55 -14.00
CA ALA A 18 -6.37 -17.04 -14.00
C ALA A 18 -5.88 -16.84 -15.43
N ARG A 19 -5.43 -15.62 -15.74
CA ARG A 19 -4.96 -15.23 -17.08
C ARG A 19 -3.65 -14.45 -17.01
N THR A 20 -2.83 -14.60 -18.03
CA THR A 20 -1.63 -13.76 -18.19
C THR A 20 -2.04 -12.40 -18.76
N VAL A 21 -1.61 -11.34 -18.10
CA VAL A 21 -1.82 -9.94 -18.50
C VAL A 21 -0.47 -9.34 -18.85
N THR A 22 -0.35 -8.79 -20.05
CA THR A 22 0.84 -8.05 -20.46
C THR A 22 0.65 -6.58 -20.15
N VAL A 23 1.50 -6.05 -19.27
CA VAL A 23 1.47 -4.65 -18.88
C VAL A 23 2.61 -3.91 -19.59
N ARG A 24 2.25 -2.84 -20.29
CA ARG A 24 3.18 -1.86 -20.84
C ARG A 24 3.51 -0.82 -19.79
N TYR A 25 4.76 -0.42 -19.70
CA TYR A 25 5.21 0.63 -18.79
C TYR A 25 6.43 1.36 -19.33
N ALA A 26 6.57 2.63 -18.96
CA ALA A 26 7.80 3.37 -19.16
C ALA A 26 8.81 2.95 -18.08
N SER A 27 10.06 2.67 -18.47
CA SER A 27 11.12 2.41 -17.49
C SER A 27 11.34 3.62 -16.58
N GLY A 28 11.63 3.37 -15.31
CA GLY A 28 12.05 4.40 -14.34
C GLY A 28 13.40 5.04 -14.69
N HIS A 29 14.14 4.45 -15.63
CA HIS A 29 15.39 5.03 -16.14
C HIS A 29 15.10 5.97 -17.28
N GLY A 30 15.23 7.21 -17.02
CA GLY A 30 15.07 8.26 -17.97
C GLY A 30 15.99 8.32 -19.18
N ILE A 31 16.77 7.31 -19.41
CA ILE A 31 17.65 7.20 -20.60
C ILE A 31 16.91 6.54 -21.77
N ASP A 32 15.84 5.79 -21.49
CA ASP A 32 15.17 5.03 -22.50
C ASP A 32 13.78 5.59 -22.78
N THR A 33 13.56 5.99 -24.02
CA THR A 33 12.29 6.50 -24.53
C THR A 33 11.30 5.37 -24.88
N HIS A 34 11.65 4.10 -24.63
CA HIS A 34 10.85 2.96 -25.04
C HIS A 34 9.96 2.47 -23.91
N ASP A 35 8.78 1.99 -24.29
CA ASP A 35 7.93 1.21 -23.42
C ASP A 35 8.43 -0.23 -23.31
N TYR A 36 8.38 -0.76 -22.11
CA TYR A 36 8.63 -2.16 -21.82
C TYR A 36 7.33 -2.91 -21.59
N GLU A 37 7.40 -4.23 -21.73
CA GLU A 37 6.28 -5.12 -21.45
C GLU A 37 6.71 -6.15 -20.40
N ALA A 38 5.88 -6.35 -19.39
CA ALA A 38 6.06 -7.41 -18.41
C ALA A 38 4.76 -8.19 -18.24
N ALA A 39 4.90 -9.51 -18.06
CA ALA A 39 3.78 -10.40 -17.84
C ALA A 39 3.45 -10.51 -16.36
N PHE A 40 2.16 -10.45 -16.02
CA PHE A 40 1.60 -10.63 -14.69
C PHE A 40 0.45 -11.64 -14.76
N THR A 41 0.09 -12.21 -13.61
CA THR A 41 -1.05 -13.12 -13.51
C THR A 41 -2.19 -12.40 -12.81
N TYR A 42 -3.36 -12.36 -13.44
CA TYR A 42 -4.60 -11.81 -12.88
C TYR A 42 -5.65 -12.89 -12.70
N SER A 43 -6.38 -12.82 -11.61
CA SER A 43 -7.59 -13.59 -11.34
C SER A 43 -8.49 -12.78 -10.39
N ASP A 44 -9.80 -12.94 -10.47
CA ASP A 44 -10.74 -12.31 -9.53
C ASP A 44 -10.56 -12.86 -8.10
N ASP A 45 -10.01 -14.07 -7.95
CA ASP A 45 -9.63 -14.67 -6.65
C ASP A 45 -8.60 -13.84 -5.87
N LEU A 46 -7.88 -12.95 -6.52
CA LEU A 46 -6.97 -12.02 -5.84
C LEU A 46 -7.72 -11.16 -4.80
N PHE A 47 -9.02 -10.95 -4.98
CA PHE A 47 -9.86 -10.05 -4.18
C PHE A 47 -10.90 -10.79 -3.31
N THR A 48 -10.79 -12.10 -3.16
CA THR A 48 -11.70 -12.91 -2.33
C THR A 48 -11.32 -12.90 -0.85
N ARG A 49 -10.04 -12.65 -0.53
CA ARG A 49 -9.55 -12.55 0.84
C ARG A 49 -9.51 -11.09 1.28
N SER A 50 -9.51 -10.89 2.59
CA SER A 50 -9.38 -9.56 3.20
C SER A 50 -8.11 -8.82 2.75
N GLY A 51 -8.21 -7.51 2.52
CA GLY A 51 -7.07 -6.62 2.25
C GLY A 51 -6.00 -6.62 3.35
N TYR A 52 -6.36 -7.03 4.57
CA TYR A 52 -5.41 -7.22 5.68
C TYR A 52 -4.48 -8.43 5.49
N THR A 53 -4.83 -9.34 4.59
CA THR A 53 -3.99 -10.50 4.27
C THR A 53 -3.03 -10.13 3.14
N TYR A 54 -1.75 -10.00 3.46
CA TYR A 54 -0.75 -9.82 2.40
C TYR A 54 -0.70 -11.04 1.48
N ARG A 55 -0.73 -10.80 0.19
CA ARG A 55 -0.60 -11.81 -0.85
C ARG A 55 0.45 -11.37 -1.87
N LYS A 56 1.43 -12.21 -2.11
CA LYS A 56 2.50 -11.94 -3.08
C LYS A 56 1.97 -11.85 -4.51
N ASP A 57 1.03 -12.70 -4.89
CA ASP A 57 0.39 -12.70 -6.21
C ASP A 57 -0.36 -11.38 -6.46
N LEU A 58 -1.13 -10.91 -5.46
CA LEU A 58 -1.78 -9.60 -5.53
C LEU A 58 -0.77 -8.46 -5.52
N ALA A 59 0.31 -8.55 -4.75
CA ALA A 59 1.39 -7.55 -4.77
C ALA A 59 2.04 -7.49 -6.17
N LEU A 60 2.32 -8.63 -6.81
CA LEU A 60 2.84 -8.66 -8.18
C LEU A 60 1.87 -7.98 -9.17
N MET A 61 0.59 -8.36 -9.15
CA MET A 61 -0.40 -7.77 -10.06
C MET A 61 -0.64 -6.28 -9.77
N SER A 62 -0.60 -5.88 -8.49
CA SER A 62 -0.71 -4.47 -8.10
C SER A 62 0.49 -3.63 -8.57
N MET A 63 1.68 -4.23 -8.67
CA MET A 63 2.82 -3.56 -9.31
C MET A 63 2.58 -3.35 -10.80
N GLY A 64 1.93 -4.32 -11.47
CA GLY A 64 1.46 -4.15 -12.83
C GLY A 64 0.47 -3.00 -12.97
N LEU A 65 -0.48 -2.85 -12.03
CA LEU A 65 -1.40 -1.71 -11.98
C LEU A 65 -0.66 -0.37 -11.80
N ALA A 66 0.30 -0.33 -10.88
CA ALA A 66 1.11 0.87 -10.64
C ALA A 66 1.93 1.26 -11.89
N PHE A 67 2.51 0.30 -12.59
CA PHE A 67 3.22 0.53 -13.85
C PHE A 67 2.30 1.01 -14.98
N ALA A 68 1.12 0.39 -15.11
CA ALA A 68 0.12 0.76 -16.12
C ALA A 68 -0.44 2.19 -15.93
N ALA A 69 -0.32 2.76 -14.73
CA ALA A 69 -0.72 4.13 -14.46
C ALA A 69 0.20 5.17 -15.13
N TYR A 70 1.41 4.77 -15.56
CA TYR A 70 2.33 5.65 -16.28
C TYR A 70 2.01 5.69 -17.78
N THR A 71 2.17 6.87 -18.38
CA THR A 71 2.01 7.04 -19.82
C THR A 71 3.19 6.45 -20.58
N SER A 72 2.90 5.92 -21.77
CA SER A 72 3.95 5.51 -22.71
C SER A 72 4.75 6.70 -23.18
N LYS A 73 6.07 6.56 -23.20
CA LYS A 73 6.96 7.48 -23.88
C LYS A 73 7.06 7.02 -25.35
N ASP A 74 6.42 7.74 -26.23
CA ASP A 74 6.54 7.48 -27.68
C ASP A 74 7.72 8.30 -28.20
N SER A 75 8.81 7.63 -28.57
CA SER A 75 10.09 8.24 -28.98
C SER A 75 10.01 9.15 -30.20
N GLU A 76 8.92 9.05 -30.97
CA GLU A 76 8.76 9.80 -32.22
C GLU A 76 7.75 10.95 -32.13
N LYS A 77 7.01 11.09 -31.04
CA LYS A 77 5.96 12.11 -30.90
C LYS A 77 6.09 12.89 -29.61
N THR A 78 6.19 14.18 -29.75
CA THR A 78 6.20 15.18 -28.67
C THR A 78 4.86 15.27 -27.91
N ASP A 79 3.82 14.55 -28.32
CA ASP A 79 2.49 14.57 -27.74
C ASP A 79 2.14 13.24 -27.03
N ASN A 80 2.77 13.03 -25.87
CA ASN A 80 2.46 11.89 -24.99
C ASN A 80 1.06 11.98 -24.38
N TYR A 81 0.39 13.12 -24.48
CA TYR A 81 -0.92 13.34 -23.90
C TYR A 81 -2.05 12.70 -24.71
N ALA A 82 -1.91 12.56 -26.03
CA ALA A 82 -2.94 11.94 -26.87
C ALA A 82 -3.23 10.46 -26.52
N THR A 83 -2.30 9.80 -25.83
CA THR A 83 -2.39 8.37 -25.45
C THR A 83 -2.18 8.15 -23.96
N GLY A 84 -2.40 9.17 -23.15
CA GLY A 84 -1.99 9.22 -21.74
C GLY A 84 -2.46 8.08 -20.83
N ASN A 85 -3.58 7.43 -21.13
CA ASN A 85 -4.07 6.29 -20.36
C ASN A 85 -3.96 4.93 -21.09
N ARG A 86 -3.31 4.87 -22.23
CA ARG A 86 -3.27 3.67 -23.10
C ARG A 86 -2.82 2.41 -22.35
N ASN A 87 -1.80 2.53 -21.50
CA ASN A 87 -1.25 1.39 -20.77
C ASN A 87 -2.26 0.86 -19.74
N PHE A 88 -2.92 1.77 -19.01
CA PHE A 88 -3.98 1.42 -18.08
C PHE A 88 -5.18 0.77 -18.78
N VAL A 89 -5.65 1.34 -19.89
CA VAL A 89 -6.75 0.78 -20.69
C VAL A 89 -6.41 -0.64 -21.13
N SER A 90 -5.23 -0.85 -21.73
CA SER A 90 -4.81 -2.17 -22.20
C SER A 90 -4.76 -3.21 -21.06
N MET A 91 -4.23 -2.84 -19.90
CA MET A 91 -4.20 -3.72 -18.75
C MET A 91 -5.62 -4.02 -18.23
N ALA A 92 -6.44 -2.98 -18.06
CA ALA A 92 -7.79 -3.10 -17.51
C ALA A 92 -8.69 -3.99 -18.41
N GLU A 93 -8.65 -3.81 -19.74
CA GLU A 93 -9.37 -4.64 -20.70
C GLU A 93 -8.93 -6.12 -20.62
N GLN A 94 -7.63 -6.40 -20.55
CA GLN A 94 -7.11 -7.75 -20.37
C GLN A 94 -7.59 -8.39 -19.04
N CYS A 95 -7.76 -7.59 -17.97
CA CYS A 95 -8.33 -8.03 -16.70
C CYS A 95 -9.85 -8.16 -16.73
N GLY A 96 -10.54 -7.76 -17.81
CA GLY A 96 -11.99 -7.81 -17.95
C GLY A 96 -12.71 -6.67 -17.21
N PHE A 97 -12.02 -5.55 -16.98
CA PHE A 97 -12.65 -4.34 -16.47
C PHE A 97 -13.37 -3.57 -17.58
N GLU A 98 -14.39 -2.85 -17.16
CA GLU A 98 -15.22 -1.95 -17.96
C GLU A 98 -15.19 -0.54 -17.35
N ASN A 99 -15.96 0.40 -17.93
CA ASN A 99 -16.09 1.78 -17.43
C ASN A 99 -14.74 2.47 -17.22
N ILE A 100 -13.79 2.27 -18.13
CA ILE A 100 -12.43 2.79 -17.99
C ILE A 100 -12.43 4.30 -18.21
N GLN A 101 -12.00 5.07 -17.21
CA GLN A 101 -11.95 6.52 -17.25
C GLN A 101 -10.63 7.03 -16.63
N SER A 102 -10.20 8.20 -17.07
CA SER A 102 -9.03 8.87 -16.50
C SER A 102 -9.29 10.37 -16.34
N ASN A 103 -8.63 10.99 -15.38
CA ASN A 103 -8.75 12.42 -15.19
C ASN A 103 -7.98 13.20 -16.28
N LYS A 104 -8.23 14.52 -16.34
CA LYS A 104 -7.63 15.41 -17.35
C LYS A 104 -6.10 15.37 -17.37
N TRP A 105 -5.45 15.11 -16.22
CA TRP A 105 -3.99 15.11 -16.09
C TRP A 105 -3.30 13.94 -16.79
N MET A 106 -4.07 12.95 -17.23
CA MET A 106 -3.57 11.90 -18.12
C MET A 106 -3.49 12.36 -19.59
N PHE A 107 -4.15 13.46 -19.96
CA PHE A 107 -4.33 13.92 -21.35
C PHE A 107 -3.90 15.37 -21.61
N GLN A 108 -3.30 16.03 -20.64
CA GLN A 108 -2.81 17.42 -20.77
C GLN A 108 -1.57 17.65 -19.92
N PRO A 109 -0.79 18.69 -20.18
CA PRO A 109 0.38 19.06 -19.39
C PRO A 109 0.07 19.11 -17.90
N ALA A 110 0.95 18.51 -17.11
CA ALA A 110 0.82 18.44 -15.66
C ALA A 110 1.26 19.76 -15.02
N GLU A 111 0.70 20.07 -13.85
CA GLU A 111 1.10 21.16 -12.97
C GLU A 111 1.80 20.58 -11.72
N ALA A 112 2.48 21.39 -10.94
CA ALA A 112 3.26 20.96 -9.78
C ALA A 112 2.48 20.09 -8.78
N ASP A 113 1.19 20.39 -8.59
CA ASP A 113 0.33 19.68 -7.64
C ASP A 113 -0.65 18.70 -8.32
N SER A 114 -0.54 18.53 -9.65
CA SER A 114 -1.40 17.59 -10.36
C SER A 114 -1.03 16.14 -10.11
N ILE A 115 -2.02 15.25 -10.23
CA ILE A 115 -1.84 13.81 -10.17
C ILE A 115 -2.68 13.11 -11.25
N GLY A 116 -2.05 12.24 -12.04
CA GLY A 116 -2.74 11.42 -13.03
C GLY A 116 -3.47 10.25 -12.37
N ILE A 117 -4.74 10.05 -12.72
CA ILE A 117 -5.60 9.04 -12.11
C ILE A 117 -6.35 8.31 -13.21
N SER A 118 -6.36 6.98 -13.13
CA SER A 118 -7.20 6.13 -13.99
C SER A 118 -8.01 5.17 -13.13
N CYS A 119 -9.30 5.02 -13.45
CA CYS A 119 -10.22 4.10 -12.79
C CYS A 119 -10.87 3.17 -13.82
N ALA A 120 -11.14 1.94 -13.38
CA ALA A 120 -11.94 0.97 -14.12
C ALA A 120 -12.74 0.13 -13.13
N SER A 121 -13.89 -0.41 -13.54
CA SER A 121 -14.72 -1.22 -12.64
C SER A 121 -15.23 -2.49 -13.31
N LYS A 122 -15.49 -3.51 -12.51
CA LYS A 122 -16.15 -4.75 -12.92
C LYS A 122 -16.92 -5.35 -11.75
N THR A 123 -17.90 -6.18 -12.03
CA THR A 123 -18.55 -6.97 -11.01
C THR A 123 -17.76 -8.25 -10.76
N ILE A 124 -17.44 -8.53 -9.50
CA ILE A 124 -16.85 -9.81 -9.06
C ILE A 124 -17.73 -10.46 -8.01
N ARG A 125 -17.54 -11.76 -7.81
CA ARG A 125 -18.24 -12.54 -6.78
C ARG A 125 -17.26 -13.22 -5.88
N ASP A 126 -17.56 -13.20 -4.59
CA ASP A 126 -16.89 -13.99 -3.57
C ASP A 126 -17.93 -14.68 -2.67
N ASN A 127 -17.45 -15.37 -1.63
CA ASN A 127 -18.34 -16.06 -0.68
C ASN A 127 -19.29 -15.12 0.08
N GLY A 128 -19.02 -13.83 0.09
CA GLY A 128 -19.87 -12.78 0.70
C GLY A 128 -20.88 -12.15 -0.25
N GLY A 129 -20.89 -12.54 -1.54
CA GLY A 129 -21.86 -12.04 -2.51
C GLY A 129 -21.24 -11.32 -3.71
N SER A 130 -21.99 -10.40 -4.31
CA SER A 130 -21.59 -9.61 -5.47
C SER A 130 -21.03 -8.27 -5.03
N TYR A 131 -19.90 -7.88 -5.63
CA TYR A 131 -19.21 -6.62 -5.36
C TYR A 131 -18.89 -5.90 -6.66
N THR A 132 -18.83 -4.58 -6.63
CA THR A 132 -18.16 -3.84 -7.69
C THR A 132 -16.71 -3.65 -7.30
N LEU A 133 -15.77 -4.30 -8.00
CA LEU A 133 -14.35 -4.05 -7.87
C LEU A 133 -13.96 -2.83 -8.68
N ILE A 134 -13.33 -1.85 -8.04
CA ILE A 134 -12.83 -0.62 -8.67
C ILE A 134 -11.30 -0.66 -8.61
N ALA A 135 -10.65 -0.74 -9.76
CA ALA A 135 -9.20 -0.59 -9.89
C ALA A 135 -8.86 0.90 -10.03
N VAL A 136 -7.88 1.37 -9.25
CA VAL A 136 -7.42 2.77 -9.23
C VAL A 136 -5.91 2.79 -9.43
N GLY A 137 -5.47 3.24 -10.60
CA GLY A 137 -4.07 3.48 -10.89
C GLY A 137 -3.71 4.93 -10.62
N VAL A 138 -2.74 5.16 -9.73
CA VAL A 138 -2.27 6.50 -9.38
C VAL A 138 -0.87 6.70 -9.95
N ARG A 139 -0.75 7.65 -10.89
CA ARG A 139 0.52 7.96 -11.55
C ARG A 139 1.45 8.72 -10.59
N GLY A 140 2.71 8.30 -10.53
CA GLY A 140 3.75 9.07 -9.88
C GLY A 140 4.27 10.20 -10.77
N ASN A 141 5.49 10.67 -10.49
CA ASN A 141 6.12 11.69 -11.32
C ASN A 141 6.43 11.15 -12.72
N ASN A 142 5.77 11.69 -13.71
CA ASN A 142 6.03 11.37 -15.11
C ASN A 142 6.37 12.64 -15.93
N TYR A 143 5.89 13.79 -15.46
CA TYR A 143 6.14 15.09 -16.10
C TYR A 143 6.92 16.01 -15.17
N HIS A 144 7.76 16.81 -15.75
CA HIS A 144 8.71 17.67 -15.04
C HIS A 144 8.07 18.60 -14.01
N ALA A 145 6.92 19.18 -14.34
CA ALA A 145 6.20 20.08 -13.44
C ALA A 145 5.77 19.41 -12.13
N GLU A 146 5.50 18.10 -12.14
CA GLU A 146 5.04 17.36 -10.95
C GLU A 146 6.14 17.22 -9.87
N TRP A 147 7.43 17.38 -10.24
CA TRP A 147 8.53 17.30 -9.27
C TRP A 147 8.47 18.39 -8.21
N GLY A 148 7.99 19.59 -8.57
CA GLY A 148 7.83 20.69 -7.61
C GLY A 148 6.93 20.33 -6.43
N GLY A 149 5.88 19.55 -6.66
CA GLY A 149 4.97 19.09 -5.60
C GLY A 149 5.64 18.22 -4.53
N ASN A 150 6.72 17.50 -4.87
CA ASN A 150 7.45 16.66 -3.92
C ASN A 150 8.24 17.46 -2.88
N ALA A 151 8.55 18.72 -3.16
CA ALA A 151 9.26 19.60 -2.25
C ALA A 151 8.30 20.46 -1.39
N ARG A 152 6.99 20.36 -1.59
CA ARG A 152 6.01 21.19 -0.88
C ARG A 152 5.63 20.60 0.47
N LEU A 153 6.12 21.21 1.54
CA LEU A 153 5.76 20.91 2.92
C LEU A 153 5.05 22.12 3.53
N ASP A 154 4.06 21.89 4.37
CA ASP A 154 3.58 22.92 5.28
C ASP A 154 4.43 22.94 6.55
N ALA A 155 4.43 24.05 7.28
CA ALA A 155 5.15 24.18 8.55
C ALA A 155 4.69 23.16 9.60
N ALA A 156 3.45 22.70 9.50
CA ALA A 156 2.87 21.67 10.35
C ALA A 156 1.90 20.78 9.52
N GLY A 157 1.56 19.58 10.03
CA GLY A 157 0.61 18.66 9.40
C GLY A 157 1.21 17.77 8.31
N GLU A 158 0.39 17.22 7.45
CA GLU A 158 0.75 16.31 6.37
C GLU A 158 1.66 16.95 5.30
N HIS A 159 2.27 16.13 4.47
CA HIS A 159 3.02 16.59 3.30
C HIS A 159 2.07 17.26 2.29
N LYS A 160 2.18 18.56 2.11
CA LYS A 160 1.24 19.37 1.33
C LYS A 160 1.03 18.85 -0.09
N GLY A 161 2.10 18.59 -0.82
CA GLY A 161 2.00 18.14 -2.21
C GLY A 161 1.34 16.77 -2.36
N PHE A 162 1.51 15.86 -1.39
CA PHE A 162 0.85 14.56 -1.40
C PHE A 162 -0.59 14.62 -0.90
N ALA A 163 -0.88 15.47 0.08
CA ALA A 163 -2.25 15.70 0.56
C ALA A 163 -3.15 16.28 -0.54
N LEU A 164 -2.65 17.25 -1.31
CA LEU A 164 -3.37 17.76 -2.49
C LEU A 164 -3.61 16.67 -3.54
N GLY A 165 -2.65 15.76 -3.75
CA GLY A 165 -2.81 14.59 -4.62
C GLY A 165 -3.87 13.63 -4.08
N ARG A 166 -3.86 13.32 -2.78
CA ARG A 166 -4.89 12.51 -2.10
C ARG A 166 -6.28 13.06 -2.34
N ASP A 167 -6.47 14.34 -2.11
CA ASP A 167 -7.78 15.00 -2.24
C ASP A 167 -8.28 14.92 -3.69
N GLN A 168 -7.41 15.12 -4.68
CA GLN A 168 -7.75 14.94 -6.09
C GLN A 168 -8.18 13.48 -6.42
N VAL A 169 -7.48 12.47 -5.86
CA VAL A 169 -7.85 11.06 -6.07
C VAL A 169 -9.21 10.75 -5.44
N LEU A 170 -9.44 11.19 -4.21
CA LEU A 170 -10.71 10.96 -3.50
C LEU A 170 -11.88 11.63 -4.19
N ASP A 171 -11.72 12.87 -4.64
CA ASP A 171 -12.76 13.61 -5.37
C ASP A 171 -13.04 12.97 -6.74
N TYR A 172 -11.99 12.56 -7.46
CA TYR A 172 -12.13 11.87 -8.74
C TYR A 172 -12.83 10.51 -8.59
N LEU A 173 -12.44 9.71 -7.60
CA LEU A 173 -13.05 8.42 -7.32
C LEU A 173 -14.55 8.55 -6.97
N ARG A 174 -14.90 9.55 -6.16
CA ARG A 174 -16.30 9.85 -5.84
C ARG A 174 -17.09 10.27 -7.08
N GLY A 175 -16.51 11.12 -7.94
CA GLY A 175 -17.10 11.49 -9.23
C GLY A 175 -17.30 10.29 -10.15
N TYR A 176 -16.26 9.46 -10.30
CA TYR A 176 -16.29 8.22 -11.08
C TYR A 176 -17.42 7.27 -10.65
N ILE A 177 -17.58 7.05 -9.34
CA ILE A 177 -18.63 6.24 -8.76
C ILE A 177 -20.02 6.81 -9.10
N ALA A 178 -20.19 8.13 -9.00
CA ALA A 178 -21.45 8.80 -9.33
C ALA A 178 -21.76 8.71 -10.84
N ASP A 179 -20.78 8.97 -11.69
CA ASP A 179 -20.93 8.99 -13.16
C ASP A 179 -21.22 7.60 -13.73
N THR A 180 -20.68 6.54 -13.11
CA THR A 180 -20.91 5.15 -13.51
C THR A 180 -22.14 4.52 -12.86
N GLY A 181 -22.78 5.20 -11.90
CA GLY A 181 -23.96 4.70 -11.19
C GLY A 181 -23.66 3.54 -10.23
N ILE A 182 -22.41 3.37 -9.80
CA ILE A 182 -22.02 2.33 -8.85
C ILE A 182 -22.70 2.55 -7.52
N SER A 183 -23.29 1.48 -6.99
CA SER A 183 -23.97 1.48 -5.69
C SER A 183 -23.79 0.13 -4.99
N GLY A 184 -24.11 0.08 -3.70
CA GLY A 184 -23.94 -1.14 -2.89
C GLY A 184 -22.52 -1.32 -2.40
N ARG A 185 -22.08 -2.57 -2.27
CA ARG A 185 -20.77 -2.94 -1.74
C ARG A 185 -19.70 -2.81 -2.81
N VAL A 186 -18.62 -2.13 -2.47
CA VAL A 186 -17.48 -2.00 -3.37
C VAL A 186 -16.22 -2.60 -2.73
N LYS A 187 -15.34 -3.10 -3.61
CA LYS A 187 -13.95 -3.39 -3.30
C LYS A 187 -13.08 -2.41 -4.05
N ILE A 188 -12.07 -1.84 -3.39
CA ILE A 188 -11.14 -0.89 -4.01
C ILE A 188 -9.75 -1.52 -4.09
N TRP A 189 -9.24 -1.61 -5.31
CA TRP A 189 -7.87 -2.00 -5.59
C TRP A 189 -7.11 -0.77 -6.08
N ILE A 190 -6.25 -0.23 -5.23
CA ILE A 190 -5.46 0.98 -5.54
C ILE A 190 -3.97 0.67 -5.49
N ALA A 191 -3.23 1.13 -6.48
CA ALA A 191 -1.79 1.03 -6.48
C ALA A 191 -1.14 2.26 -7.09
N GLY A 192 0.06 2.55 -6.60
CA GLY A 192 0.93 3.60 -7.11
C GLY A 192 2.40 3.30 -6.83
N TYR A 193 3.28 3.97 -7.58
CA TYR A 193 4.71 3.90 -7.44
C TYR A 193 5.27 5.29 -7.18
N SER A 194 6.33 5.41 -6.33
CA SER A 194 6.95 6.70 -6.03
C SER A 194 5.95 7.70 -5.45
N ARG A 195 5.85 8.92 -5.98
CA ARG A 195 4.83 9.92 -5.60
C ARG A 195 3.42 9.35 -5.65
N GLY A 196 3.10 8.54 -6.67
CA GLY A 196 1.81 7.87 -6.78
C GLY A 196 1.56 6.92 -5.61
N ALA A 197 2.60 6.28 -5.08
CA ALA A 197 2.52 5.43 -3.90
C ALA A 197 2.27 6.26 -2.62
N ALA A 198 2.94 7.40 -2.44
CA ALA A 198 2.67 8.30 -1.31
C ALA A 198 1.21 8.77 -1.30
N VAL A 199 0.70 9.17 -2.48
CA VAL A 199 -0.70 9.58 -2.64
C VAL A 199 -1.65 8.40 -2.38
N SER A 200 -1.39 7.21 -2.96
CA SER A 200 -2.20 6.01 -2.71
C SER A 200 -2.23 5.61 -1.23
N ASN A 201 -1.10 5.72 -0.54
CA ASN A 201 -0.98 5.48 0.89
C ASN A 201 -1.90 6.41 1.70
N MET A 202 -1.87 7.70 1.41
CA MET A 202 -2.73 8.68 2.08
C MET A 202 -4.21 8.52 1.70
N VAL A 203 -4.53 8.09 0.48
CA VAL A 203 -5.90 7.74 0.06
C VAL A 203 -6.40 6.54 0.87
N GLY A 204 -5.57 5.49 1.00
CA GLY A 204 -5.89 4.33 1.83
C GLY A 204 -6.20 4.73 3.26
N GLY A 205 -5.34 5.55 3.88
CA GLY A 205 -5.56 6.09 5.22
C GLY A 205 -6.88 6.87 5.35
N ALA A 206 -7.22 7.70 4.37
CA ALA A 206 -8.48 8.46 4.37
C ALA A 206 -9.71 7.54 4.24
N LEU A 207 -9.64 6.51 3.39
CA LEU A 207 -10.72 5.53 3.22
C LEU A 207 -10.94 4.72 4.51
N ASP A 208 -9.86 4.28 5.16
CA ASP A 208 -9.94 3.59 6.45
C ASP A 208 -10.43 4.49 7.59
N ASN A 209 -10.20 5.79 7.49
CA ASN A 209 -10.79 6.79 8.39
C ASN A 209 -12.26 7.12 8.07
N GLY A 210 -12.85 6.44 7.08
CA GLY A 210 -14.28 6.54 6.79
C GLY A 210 -14.65 7.67 5.84
N TYR A 211 -13.75 8.06 4.94
CA TYR A 211 -14.09 8.96 3.84
C TYR A 211 -15.27 8.42 3.05
N SER A 212 -16.28 9.25 2.82
CA SER A 212 -17.52 8.84 2.13
C SER A 212 -17.34 8.86 0.62
N LEU A 213 -17.58 7.71 -0.02
CA LEU A 213 -17.56 7.56 -1.47
C LEU A 213 -18.88 7.96 -2.16
N GLY A 214 -19.89 8.32 -1.38
CA GLY A 214 -21.21 8.72 -1.87
C GLY A 214 -22.35 7.98 -1.20
N ALA A 215 -23.57 8.50 -1.38
CA ALA A 215 -24.76 7.88 -0.81
C ALA A 215 -25.06 6.53 -1.49
N GLY A 216 -25.31 5.50 -0.68
CA GLY A 216 -25.61 4.15 -1.17
C GLY A 216 -24.40 3.31 -1.57
N VAL A 217 -23.17 3.79 -1.32
CA VAL A 217 -21.93 3.02 -1.51
C VAL A 217 -21.32 2.67 -0.16
N SER A 218 -20.94 1.42 0.01
CA SER A 218 -20.27 0.94 1.22
C SER A 218 -18.94 0.28 0.90
N LEU A 219 -17.89 0.68 1.63
CA LEU A 219 -16.56 0.10 1.60
C LEU A 219 -16.22 -0.41 2.99
N SER A 220 -15.93 -1.70 3.11
CA SER A 220 -15.32 -2.25 4.31
C SER A 220 -13.79 -2.08 4.24
N PRO A 221 -13.07 -1.80 5.35
CA PRO A 221 -11.61 -1.86 5.35
C PRO A 221 -11.02 -3.20 4.89
N HIS A 222 -11.78 -4.30 5.03
CA HIS A 222 -11.40 -5.62 4.48
C HIS A 222 -11.42 -5.68 2.96
N ASP A 223 -12.18 -4.79 2.30
CA ASP A 223 -12.36 -4.69 0.86
C ASP A 223 -11.49 -3.59 0.22
N LEU A 224 -10.55 -3.04 0.99
CA LEU A 224 -9.52 -2.12 0.52
C LEU A 224 -8.20 -2.89 0.32
N TYR A 225 -7.70 -2.88 -0.91
CA TYR A 225 -6.44 -3.49 -1.35
C TYR A 225 -5.51 -2.38 -1.82
N CYS A 226 -4.73 -1.84 -0.91
CA CYS A 226 -3.84 -0.71 -1.17
C CYS A 226 -2.39 -1.16 -1.19
N TYR A 227 -1.74 -1.05 -2.37
CA TYR A 227 -0.35 -1.45 -2.57
C TYR A 227 0.49 -0.27 -3.04
N CYS A 228 1.47 0.11 -2.24
CA CYS A 228 2.31 1.28 -2.43
C CYS A 228 3.77 0.84 -2.66
N TYR A 229 4.35 1.19 -3.82
CA TYR A 229 5.70 0.78 -4.20
C TYR A 229 6.66 1.94 -4.05
N GLU A 230 7.71 1.75 -3.23
CA GLU A 230 8.71 2.77 -2.89
C GLU A 230 8.06 4.10 -2.45
N PRO A 231 7.10 4.07 -1.49
CA PRO A 231 6.35 5.26 -1.11
C PRO A 231 7.18 6.23 -0.26
N PRO A 232 7.27 7.52 -0.63
CA PRO A 232 7.65 8.56 0.31
C PRO A 232 6.69 8.63 1.50
N MET A 233 7.13 9.23 2.60
CA MET A 233 6.29 9.50 3.78
C MET A 233 5.44 10.75 3.56
N GLY A 234 4.13 10.67 3.81
CA GLY A 234 3.22 11.79 3.57
C GLY A 234 2.32 12.15 4.74
N ALA A 235 2.05 11.22 5.64
CA ALA A 235 1.22 11.41 6.82
C ALA A 235 2.07 11.75 8.05
N MET A 236 1.43 12.13 9.16
CA MET A 236 2.11 12.38 10.43
C MET A 236 2.13 11.12 11.30
N LYS A 237 3.19 10.93 12.09
CA LYS A 237 3.33 9.79 13.03
C LYS A 237 2.11 9.59 13.92
N GLU A 238 1.48 10.65 14.37
CA GLU A 238 0.28 10.57 15.21
C GLU A 238 -0.96 10.05 14.47
N GLN A 239 -1.04 10.27 13.15
CA GLN A 239 -2.19 9.86 12.33
C GLN A 239 -2.16 8.39 11.95
N VAL A 240 -0.97 7.82 11.80
CA VAL A 240 -0.78 6.46 11.28
C VAL A 240 -0.86 5.37 12.35
N GLN A 241 -1.21 5.75 13.57
CA GLN A 241 -1.28 4.81 14.69
C GLN A 241 -2.52 3.92 14.59
N GLY A 242 -2.33 2.63 14.72
CA GLY A 242 -3.41 1.66 14.79
C GLY A 242 -3.45 0.69 13.61
N ARG A 243 -3.99 -0.49 13.88
CA ARG A 243 -4.02 -1.62 12.93
C ARG A 243 -5.11 -1.52 11.89
N VAL A 244 -5.96 -0.51 11.95
CA VAL A 244 -6.97 -0.25 10.92
C VAL A 244 -6.33 -0.06 9.55
N TYR A 245 -5.07 0.37 9.52
CA TYR A 245 -4.31 0.62 8.30
C TYR A 245 -3.48 -0.58 7.81
N ASP A 246 -3.51 -1.75 8.50
CA ASP A 246 -2.69 -2.93 8.13
C ASP A 246 -3.08 -3.54 6.76
N ASN A 247 -4.17 -3.09 6.13
CA ASN A 247 -4.57 -3.38 4.76
C ASN A 247 -3.81 -2.54 3.70
N ILE A 248 -3.02 -1.55 4.13
CA ILE A 248 -2.15 -0.75 3.27
C ILE A 248 -0.75 -1.38 3.29
N GLN A 249 -0.31 -1.90 2.15
CA GLN A 249 0.92 -2.65 2.00
C GLN A 249 1.98 -1.77 1.31
N ASN A 250 2.99 -1.33 2.05
CA ASN A 250 4.10 -0.53 1.53
C ASN A 250 5.27 -1.45 1.20
N LEU A 251 5.63 -1.56 -0.07
CA LEU A 251 6.83 -2.28 -0.47
C LEU A 251 8.00 -1.30 -0.49
N VAL A 252 8.97 -1.54 0.39
CA VAL A 252 10.05 -0.60 0.69
C VAL A 252 11.40 -1.23 0.40
N ASN A 253 12.20 -0.56 -0.43
CA ASN A 253 13.60 -0.84 -0.59
C ASN A 253 14.41 0.12 0.30
N GLU A 254 15.05 -0.38 1.33
CA GLU A 254 15.85 0.46 2.24
C GLU A 254 17.10 1.09 1.57
N ASN A 255 17.45 0.67 0.34
CA ASN A 255 18.50 1.35 -0.44
C ASN A 255 17.97 2.62 -1.14
N ASP A 256 16.68 2.79 -1.21
CA ASP A 256 16.02 3.90 -1.89
C ASP A 256 15.83 5.08 -0.93
N LEU A 257 16.53 6.19 -1.20
CA LEU A 257 16.42 7.42 -0.41
C LEU A 257 15.00 8.01 -0.44
N VAL A 258 14.25 7.82 -1.52
CA VAL A 258 12.91 8.41 -1.67
C VAL A 258 11.96 7.86 -0.62
N THR A 259 12.14 6.63 -0.17
CA THR A 259 11.31 6.04 0.88
C THR A 259 11.49 6.69 2.26
N TYR A 260 12.55 7.48 2.45
CA TYR A 260 12.81 8.26 3.67
C TYR A 260 12.38 9.74 3.56
N VAL A 261 11.97 10.20 2.38
CA VAL A 261 11.37 11.52 2.16
C VAL A 261 9.87 11.42 2.51
N ALA A 262 9.17 12.38 3.24
CA ALA A 262 9.72 13.64 3.77
C ALA A 262 10.49 13.43 5.04
N PHE A 263 11.01 12.86 5.75
CA PHE A 263 11.90 12.62 6.88
C PHE A 263 11.16 12.30 8.19
N ASP A 264 11.54 11.17 8.76
CA ASP A 264 11.04 10.68 10.03
C ASP A 264 11.31 11.65 11.21
N ASN A 265 12.42 12.35 11.18
CA ASN A 265 12.78 13.35 12.19
C ASN A 265 12.02 14.68 12.09
N TRP A 266 11.16 14.85 11.08
CA TRP A 266 10.14 15.89 10.97
C TRP A 266 8.74 15.32 11.21
N ASP A 267 8.63 14.18 11.90
CA ASP A 267 7.41 13.48 12.28
C ASP A 267 6.56 12.95 11.12
N PHE A 268 7.16 12.78 9.93
CA PHE A 268 6.49 12.12 8.83
C PHE A 268 6.51 10.59 8.97
N ALA A 269 5.47 9.96 8.45
CA ALA A 269 5.28 8.50 8.44
C ALA A 269 4.39 8.06 7.27
N ARG A 270 4.18 6.77 7.14
CA ARG A 270 3.24 6.14 6.22
C ARG A 270 2.16 5.40 6.98
N TYR A 271 0.96 5.35 6.41
CA TYR A 271 -0.08 4.43 6.87
C TYR A 271 0.31 2.99 6.51
N GLY A 272 -0.13 2.03 7.31
CA GLY A 272 -0.05 0.62 6.99
C GLY A 272 1.25 -0.07 7.37
N VAL A 273 1.57 -1.14 6.64
CA VAL A 273 2.67 -2.06 6.96
C VAL A 273 3.80 -1.91 5.94
N ASP A 274 4.99 -1.60 6.42
CA ASP A 274 6.20 -1.59 5.59
C ASP A 274 6.69 -3.04 5.37
N ARG A 275 6.68 -3.47 4.12
CA ARG A 275 7.18 -4.75 3.61
C ARG A 275 8.55 -4.53 3.00
N VAL A 276 9.57 -4.70 3.81
CA VAL A 276 10.95 -4.36 3.43
C VAL A 276 11.58 -5.52 2.64
N VAL A 277 12.15 -5.22 1.47
CA VAL A 277 12.93 -6.19 0.70
C VAL A 277 14.23 -6.54 1.45
N PRO A 278 14.88 -7.69 1.14
CA PRO A 278 16.08 -8.11 1.84
C PRO A 278 17.19 -7.06 1.85
N THR A 279 17.81 -6.86 3.00
CA THR A 279 18.96 -5.98 3.21
C THR A 279 20.18 -6.77 3.66
N LYS A 280 21.36 -6.15 3.64
CA LYS A 280 22.60 -6.79 4.08
C LYS A 280 22.58 -7.35 5.51
N GLY A 281 21.61 -6.95 6.33
CA GLY A 281 21.41 -7.45 7.69
C GLY A 281 20.62 -8.76 7.77
N ASP A 282 20.02 -9.20 6.68
CA ASP A 282 19.25 -10.46 6.65
C ASP A 282 20.19 -11.67 6.51
N ASP A 283 19.95 -12.72 7.29
CA ASP A 283 20.79 -13.94 7.32
C ASP A 283 20.99 -14.59 5.94
N ASN A 284 19.98 -14.53 5.07
CA ASN A 284 19.99 -15.11 3.72
C ASN A 284 20.16 -14.08 2.61
N TYR A 285 20.62 -12.87 2.92
CA TYR A 285 20.69 -11.76 1.96
C TYR A 285 21.37 -12.13 0.63
N LEU A 286 22.56 -12.77 0.68
CA LEU A 286 23.30 -13.13 -0.52
C LEU A 286 22.52 -14.12 -1.41
N THR A 287 21.79 -15.05 -0.80
CA THR A 287 20.94 -16.01 -1.51
C THR A 287 19.76 -15.31 -2.18
N TYR A 288 19.08 -14.44 -1.45
CA TYR A 288 17.96 -13.65 -1.97
C TYR A 288 18.42 -12.69 -3.07
N LYS A 289 19.54 -12.00 -2.85
CA LYS A 289 20.14 -11.12 -3.87
C LYS A 289 20.47 -11.87 -5.15
N ALA A 290 21.09 -13.05 -5.05
CA ALA A 290 21.40 -13.88 -6.21
C ALA A 290 20.12 -14.34 -6.95
N ALA A 291 19.04 -14.64 -6.23
CA ALA A 291 17.75 -14.97 -6.82
C ALA A 291 17.13 -13.75 -7.53
N MET A 292 17.16 -12.58 -6.88
CA MET A 292 16.69 -11.33 -7.44
C MET A 292 17.42 -10.98 -8.74
N LEU A 293 18.74 -11.09 -8.77
CA LEU A 293 19.54 -10.82 -9.97
C LEU A 293 19.16 -11.74 -11.14
N ARG A 294 18.83 -13.00 -10.88
CA ARG A 294 18.31 -13.93 -11.91
C ARG A 294 16.95 -13.52 -12.46
N GLU A 295 16.08 -12.95 -11.63
CA GLU A 295 14.78 -12.42 -12.09
C GLU A 295 14.95 -11.09 -12.82
N PHE A 296 15.84 -10.23 -12.34
CA PHE A 296 16.07 -8.93 -12.91
C PHE A 296 16.53 -8.99 -14.37
N VAL A 297 17.46 -9.89 -14.71
CA VAL A 297 17.94 -10.05 -16.10
C VAL A 297 16.86 -10.56 -17.06
N LYS A 298 15.74 -11.08 -16.54
CA LYS A 298 14.58 -11.49 -17.36
C LYS A 298 13.62 -10.33 -17.65
N ILE A 299 13.73 -9.23 -16.90
CA ILE A 299 12.90 -8.05 -17.13
C ILE A 299 13.41 -7.42 -18.43
N PRO A 300 12.55 -7.26 -19.46
CA PRO A 300 12.99 -6.74 -20.74
C PRO A 300 13.61 -5.35 -20.57
N ASN A 301 14.83 -5.21 -21.07
CA ASN A 301 15.40 -3.91 -21.32
C ASN A 301 15.86 -3.91 -22.80
N ASN A 302 15.48 -2.92 -23.56
CA ASN A 302 15.77 -2.87 -24.99
C ASN A 302 17.22 -2.47 -25.31
N GLY A 303 18.18 -3.08 -24.62
CA GLY A 303 19.55 -3.20 -25.11
C GLY A 303 20.45 -1.97 -24.93
N GLY A 304 20.02 -0.99 -24.16
CA GLY A 304 20.81 0.24 -23.98
C GLY A 304 21.55 0.30 -22.63
N ILE A 305 20.97 -0.19 -21.58
CA ILE A 305 21.55 -0.08 -20.23
C ILE A 305 22.13 -1.41 -19.81
N TYR A 306 23.42 -1.45 -19.64
CA TYR A 306 24.10 -2.62 -19.16
C TYR A 306 24.01 -2.68 -17.63
N TRP A 307 22.94 -3.29 -17.13
CA TRP A 307 22.65 -3.47 -15.72
C TRP A 307 23.74 -4.18 -14.90
N PRO A 308 24.65 -5.06 -15.44
CA PRO A 308 25.67 -5.71 -14.64
C PRO A 308 26.55 -4.76 -13.84
N ASP A 309 26.82 -3.57 -14.33
CA ASP A 309 27.62 -2.57 -13.60
C ASP A 309 26.84 -2.00 -12.40
N TYR A 310 25.52 -1.95 -12.50
CA TYR A 310 24.62 -1.55 -11.41
C TYR A 310 24.43 -2.64 -10.34
N PHE A 311 24.54 -3.92 -10.73
CA PHE A 311 24.39 -5.03 -9.79
C PHE A 311 25.49 -5.12 -8.75
N GLN A 312 26.71 -4.70 -9.09
CA GLN A 312 27.82 -4.64 -8.13
C GLN A 312 27.58 -3.57 -7.06
N ALA A 313 26.77 -2.57 -7.40
CA ALA A 313 26.50 -1.39 -6.60
C ALA A 313 25.30 -1.55 -5.64
N TRP A 314 24.53 -2.64 -5.73
CA TRP A 314 23.36 -2.85 -4.88
C TRP A 314 23.72 -3.25 -3.46
N GLY A 315 23.56 -2.32 -2.64
CA GLY A 315 23.96 -2.26 -1.27
C GLY A 315 25.15 -1.32 -1.15
N ILE A 316 24.88 -0.15 -0.60
CA ILE A 316 25.92 0.77 -0.19
C ILE A 316 26.86 0.01 0.74
N ASP A 317 28.09 -0.24 0.30
CA ASP A 317 29.11 -0.80 1.17
C ASP A 317 30.03 0.32 1.65
N PRO A 318 29.89 0.79 2.90
CA PRO A 318 30.82 1.76 3.45
C PRO A 318 32.27 1.31 3.37
N LYS A 319 32.52 -0.01 3.27
CA LYS A 319 33.86 -0.56 3.15
C LYS A 319 34.57 -0.19 1.85
N ASP A 320 33.83 0.06 0.77
CA ASP A 320 34.42 0.49 -0.49
C ASP A 320 35.01 1.91 -0.43
N ILE A 321 34.57 2.71 0.53
CA ILE A 321 35.08 4.06 0.82
C ILE A 321 36.29 3.99 1.75
N THR A 322 36.45 2.91 2.52
CA THR A 322 37.50 2.76 3.56
C THR A 322 38.85 2.36 3.05
N SER A 323 39.00 2.01 1.76
CA SER A 323 40.30 1.62 1.18
C SER A 323 41.30 2.77 0.96
N GLY A 324 40.90 4.04 1.26
CA GLY A 324 41.75 5.22 1.11
C GLY A 324 42.07 5.91 2.44
N ASP A 325 42.97 6.91 2.39
CA ASP A 325 43.41 7.68 3.57
C ASP A 325 42.26 8.40 4.29
N LEU A 326 41.18 8.79 3.57
CA LEU A 326 39.99 9.43 4.15
C LEU A 326 39.19 8.46 5.03
N GLY A 327 39.07 7.19 4.65
CA GLY A 327 38.38 6.18 5.45
C GLY A 327 39.07 5.85 6.78
N LYS A 328 40.38 6.12 6.89
CA LYS A 328 41.14 5.98 8.14
C LYS A 328 40.92 7.13 9.12
N ILE A 329 40.65 8.32 8.57
CA ILE A 329 40.44 9.55 9.36
C ILE A 329 38.99 9.65 9.86
N PHE A 330 38.05 9.26 9.04
CA PHE A 330 36.62 9.32 9.35
C PHE A 330 36.07 7.91 9.56
N LYS A 331 35.47 7.62 10.72
CA LYS A 331 34.86 6.31 11.00
C LYS A 331 33.64 6.12 10.08
N VAL A 332 33.82 5.48 8.92
CA VAL A 332 32.77 5.16 7.94
C VAL A 332 32.22 3.75 8.15
N ASN A 333 32.20 3.26 9.38
CA ASN A 333 31.70 1.93 9.71
C ASN A 333 30.24 2.02 10.15
N MET A 334 29.34 2.27 9.19
CA MET A 334 27.90 2.34 9.41
C MET A 334 27.20 1.16 8.74
N THR A 335 26.18 0.61 9.38
CA THR A 335 25.19 -0.21 8.69
C THR A 335 24.40 0.67 7.72
N GLN A 336 23.75 0.07 6.74
CA GLN A 336 22.91 0.81 5.80
C GLN A 336 21.80 1.61 6.52
N LYS A 337 21.18 1.02 7.53
CA LYS A 337 20.14 1.68 8.35
C LYS A 337 20.70 2.91 9.08
N GLU A 338 21.89 2.79 9.67
CA GLU A 338 22.57 3.92 10.32
C GLU A 338 22.94 5.01 9.30
N PHE A 339 23.40 4.62 8.10
CA PHE A 339 23.69 5.58 7.03
C PHE A 339 22.46 6.42 6.66
N TYR A 340 21.29 5.80 6.43
CA TYR A 340 20.09 6.55 6.07
C TYR A 340 19.56 7.37 7.22
N ALA A 341 19.62 6.88 8.46
CA ALA A 341 19.26 7.67 9.64
C ALA A 341 20.13 8.93 9.77
N ASP A 342 21.45 8.76 9.67
CA ASP A 342 22.42 9.87 9.71
C ASP A 342 22.24 10.81 8.50
N LEU A 343 21.90 10.28 7.32
CA LEU A 343 21.68 11.08 6.11
C LEU A 343 20.42 11.94 6.27
N CYS A 344 19.33 11.39 6.77
CA CYS A 344 18.11 12.14 7.05
C CYS A 344 18.35 13.25 8.09
N GLU A 345 19.06 12.94 9.17
CA GLU A 345 19.45 13.95 10.17
C GLU A 345 20.37 15.02 9.56
N ALA A 346 21.35 14.61 8.76
CA ALA A 346 22.28 15.53 8.11
C ALA A 346 21.58 16.46 7.12
N ILE A 347 20.68 15.94 6.30
CA ILE A 347 19.91 16.72 5.34
C ILE A 347 19.03 17.74 6.08
N THR A 348 18.21 17.29 7.03
CA THR A 348 17.28 18.18 7.75
C THR A 348 17.99 19.24 8.57
N THR A 349 19.12 18.90 9.24
CA THR A 349 19.93 19.85 10.02
C THR A 349 20.70 20.86 9.14
N CYS A 350 21.03 20.49 7.91
CA CYS A 350 21.86 21.30 7.02
C CYS A 350 21.07 22.06 5.97
N LEU A 351 19.90 21.56 5.53
CA LEU A 351 19.00 22.27 4.62
C LEU A 351 18.26 23.40 5.33
N ALA A 352 17.72 23.12 6.51
CA ALA A 352 16.94 24.04 7.30
C ALA A 352 17.12 23.76 8.79
N SER A 353 16.91 24.75 9.65
CA SER A 353 17.01 24.57 11.10
C SER A 353 15.80 23.86 11.71
N SER A 354 14.67 23.93 11.03
CA SER A 354 13.41 23.27 11.37
C SER A 354 12.56 23.07 10.11
N ARG A 355 11.46 22.33 10.24
CA ARG A 355 10.47 22.19 9.17
C ARG A 355 9.81 23.52 8.79
N GLU A 356 9.55 24.38 9.78
CA GLU A 356 9.04 25.73 9.58
C GLU A 356 10.02 26.59 8.77
N ASP A 357 11.30 26.60 9.16
CA ASP A 357 12.38 27.26 8.41
C ASP A 357 12.49 26.74 6.97
N TYR A 358 12.32 25.43 6.76
CA TYR A 358 12.26 24.85 5.42
C TYR A 358 11.09 25.40 4.60
N ALA A 359 9.89 25.39 5.16
CA ALA A 359 8.68 25.84 4.48
C ALA A 359 8.74 27.32 4.13
N GLU A 360 9.34 28.16 4.98
CA GLU A 360 9.43 29.61 4.80
C GLU A 360 10.60 30.04 3.90
N ASN A 361 11.75 29.36 3.98
CA ASN A 361 13.00 29.89 3.42
C ASN A 361 13.65 29.03 2.35
N MET A 362 13.26 27.76 2.21
CA MET A 362 13.90 26.81 1.30
C MET A 362 12.97 26.20 0.27
N GLN A 363 11.70 26.05 0.59
CA GLN A 363 10.74 25.33 -0.23
C GLN A 363 10.61 25.93 -1.64
N ASP A 364 10.34 27.22 -1.74
CA ASP A 364 10.13 27.87 -3.04
C ASP A 364 11.37 27.79 -3.92
N PHE A 365 12.54 27.90 -3.29
CA PHE A 365 13.82 27.70 -3.97
C PHE A 365 13.97 26.29 -4.53
N LEU A 366 13.67 25.25 -3.74
CA LEU A 366 13.76 23.86 -4.22
C LEU A 366 12.69 23.52 -5.26
N VAL A 367 11.48 24.05 -5.10
CA VAL A 367 10.41 23.91 -6.11
C VAL A 367 10.83 24.53 -7.44
N ALA A 368 11.39 25.73 -7.42
CA ALA A 368 11.90 26.41 -8.63
C ALA A 368 13.09 25.65 -9.23
N LEU A 369 14.06 25.22 -8.41
CA LEU A 369 15.22 24.45 -8.87
C LEU A 369 14.81 23.14 -9.54
N LEU A 370 13.89 22.38 -8.95
CA LEU A 370 13.40 21.14 -9.52
C LEU A 370 12.62 21.38 -10.82
N ALA A 371 11.82 22.45 -10.88
CA ALA A 371 11.14 22.86 -12.10
C ALA A 371 12.12 23.27 -13.20
N ASP A 372 13.20 23.99 -12.88
CA ASP A 372 14.21 24.44 -13.83
C ASP A 372 15.10 23.28 -14.33
N ILE A 373 15.50 22.39 -13.43
CA ILE A 373 16.33 21.21 -13.80
C ILE A 373 15.55 20.21 -14.63
N PHE A 374 14.29 19.98 -14.27
CA PHE A 374 13.43 18.99 -14.91
C PHE A 374 12.37 19.61 -15.84
N GLY A 375 12.25 20.95 -15.86
CA GLY A 375 11.18 21.70 -16.51
C GLY A 375 11.44 22.17 -17.94
N ALA A 376 12.52 21.74 -18.58
CA ALA A 376 12.75 22.04 -20.00
C ALA A 376 11.66 21.36 -20.85
N ALA A 377 10.66 22.15 -21.24
CA ALA A 377 9.30 21.75 -21.61
C ALA A 377 9.15 20.72 -22.76
N ASP A 378 10.19 20.42 -23.51
CA ASP A 378 10.10 19.63 -24.74
C ASP A 378 11.06 18.44 -24.84
N LYS A 379 11.80 18.09 -23.76
CA LYS A 379 12.79 17.01 -23.79
C LYS A 379 12.76 16.16 -22.54
N ASP A 380 13.03 14.86 -22.75
CA ASP A 380 13.25 13.92 -21.66
C ASP A 380 14.53 14.25 -20.91
N THR A 381 14.40 14.82 -19.70
CA THR A 381 15.53 15.21 -18.84
C THR A 381 15.89 14.13 -17.81
N SER A 382 15.29 12.96 -17.87
CA SER A 382 15.53 11.88 -16.92
C SER A 382 16.99 11.37 -16.95
N GLY A 383 17.62 11.36 -18.12
CA GLY A 383 19.06 11.09 -18.27
C GLY A 383 19.97 12.12 -17.60
N VAL A 384 19.50 13.37 -17.46
CA VAL A 384 20.28 14.45 -16.84
C VAL A 384 20.60 14.14 -15.38
N ALA A 385 19.64 13.65 -14.62
CA ALA A 385 19.82 13.33 -13.20
C ALA A 385 20.83 12.17 -13.02
N GLU A 386 20.73 11.16 -13.87
CA GLU A 386 21.66 10.03 -13.85
C GLU A 386 23.09 10.45 -14.23
N ASP A 387 23.26 11.19 -15.32
CA ASP A 387 24.58 11.64 -15.76
C ASP A 387 25.20 12.66 -14.79
N PHE A 388 24.39 13.50 -14.18
CA PHE A 388 24.84 14.34 -13.07
C PHE A 388 25.31 13.49 -11.87
N ALA A 389 24.56 12.46 -11.47
CA ALA A 389 24.94 11.56 -10.39
C ALA A 389 26.22 10.79 -10.71
N LYS A 390 26.39 10.29 -11.96
CA LYS A 390 27.64 9.67 -12.42
C LYS A 390 28.84 10.61 -12.29
N LYS A 391 28.70 11.87 -12.71
CA LYS A 391 29.78 12.86 -12.62
C LYS A 391 30.15 13.20 -11.19
N VAL A 392 29.16 13.36 -10.30
CA VAL A 392 29.37 13.56 -8.87
C VAL A 392 30.09 12.35 -8.29
N GLN A 393 29.61 11.14 -8.54
CA GLN A 393 30.20 9.90 -8.02
C GLN A 393 31.62 9.67 -8.53
N ALA A 394 31.89 9.88 -9.80
CA ALA A 394 33.24 9.74 -10.37
C ALA A 394 34.25 10.77 -9.78
N ASN A 395 33.76 11.92 -9.34
CA ASN A 395 34.58 13.01 -8.80
C ASN A 395 34.35 13.27 -7.30
N TRP A 396 33.79 12.32 -6.57
CA TRP A 396 33.35 12.51 -5.18
C TRP A 396 34.45 13.04 -4.25
N LYS A 397 35.70 12.58 -4.39
CA LYS A 397 36.85 13.05 -3.58
C LYS A 397 37.10 14.53 -3.82
N LYS A 398 37.15 14.95 -5.09
CA LYS A 398 37.37 16.35 -5.46
C LYS A 398 36.25 17.25 -4.92
N LEU A 399 35.02 16.79 -5.01
CA LEU A 399 33.87 17.51 -4.47
C LEU A 399 33.93 17.56 -2.94
N PHE A 400 34.23 16.45 -2.25
CA PHE A 400 34.35 16.40 -0.79
C PHE A 400 35.44 17.36 -0.28
N TYR A 401 36.61 17.39 -0.92
CA TYR A 401 37.66 18.37 -0.57
C TYR A 401 37.21 19.81 -0.79
N SER A 402 36.47 20.07 -1.84
CA SER A 402 35.95 21.43 -2.11
C SER A 402 34.91 21.90 -1.09
N LEU A 403 34.24 20.96 -0.43
CA LEU A 403 33.26 21.20 0.64
C LEU A 403 33.88 21.35 2.03
N THR A 404 35.13 20.86 2.23
CA THR A 404 35.75 20.77 3.56
C THR A 404 37.00 21.64 3.73
N ILE A 405 37.71 21.97 2.65
CA ILE A 405 38.92 22.79 2.72
C ILE A 405 38.57 24.29 2.72
N PRO A 406 38.95 25.05 3.78
CA PRO A 406 38.52 26.46 3.94
C PRO A 406 38.78 27.36 2.75
N GLY A 407 39.94 27.23 2.09
CA GLY A 407 40.27 28.00 0.90
C GLY A 407 39.37 27.69 -0.29
N MET A 408 38.97 26.44 -0.48
CA MET A 408 38.09 26.03 -1.55
C MET A 408 36.62 26.43 -1.28
N ILE A 409 36.18 26.36 -0.01
CA ILE A 409 34.87 26.87 0.41
C ILE A 409 34.77 28.36 0.11
N LYS A 410 35.77 29.16 0.54
CA LYS A 410 35.79 30.59 0.33
C LYS A 410 35.73 30.98 -1.15
N ASN A 411 36.35 30.20 -2.02
CA ASN A 411 36.40 30.44 -3.46
C ASN A 411 35.18 29.90 -4.21
N GLY A 412 34.20 29.32 -3.52
CA GLY A 412 33.00 28.75 -4.11
C GLY A 412 33.28 27.57 -5.05
N THR A 413 34.38 26.80 -4.78
CA THR A 413 34.84 25.73 -5.68
C THR A 413 33.79 24.63 -5.84
N ALA A 414 33.10 24.25 -4.77
CA ALA A 414 32.03 23.24 -4.81
C ALA A 414 30.86 23.65 -5.70
N ALA A 415 30.39 24.90 -5.57
CA ALA A 415 29.32 25.43 -6.41
C ALA A 415 29.69 25.36 -7.90
N LYS A 416 30.92 25.79 -8.25
CA LYS A 416 31.41 25.75 -9.64
C LYS A 416 31.50 24.31 -10.19
N LEU A 417 31.93 23.36 -9.37
CA LEU A 417 31.99 21.94 -9.75
C LEU A 417 30.59 21.39 -10.01
N LEU A 418 29.66 21.63 -9.08
CA LEU A 418 28.28 21.15 -9.22
C LEU A 418 27.59 21.79 -10.43
N THR A 419 27.74 23.09 -10.64
CA THR A 419 27.26 23.79 -11.85
C THR A 419 27.83 23.13 -13.12
N GLY A 420 29.17 22.92 -13.16
CA GLY A 420 29.81 22.28 -14.32
C GLY A 420 29.25 20.89 -14.60
N TYR A 421 29.13 20.04 -13.58
CA TYR A 421 28.58 18.67 -13.73
C TYR A 421 27.12 18.68 -14.22
N LEU A 422 26.30 19.60 -13.73
CA LEU A 422 24.91 19.71 -14.19
C LEU A 422 24.82 20.21 -15.62
N VAL A 423 25.59 21.25 -15.98
CA VAL A 423 25.61 21.79 -17.34
C VAL A 423 26.11 20.77 -18.35
N GLU A 424 27.17 20.01 -18.03
CA GLU A 424 27.64 18.91 -18.86
C GLU A 424 26.57 17.83 -19.02
N ALA A 425 25.87 17.44 -17.95
CA ALA A 425 24.79 16.47 -18.02
C ALA A 425 23.63 16.96 -18.90
N LEU A 426 23.23 18.23 -18.78
CA LEU A 426 22.21 18.86 -19.64
C LEU A 426 22.63 18.78 -21.12
N GLN A 427 23.88 19.16 -21.45
CA GLN A 427 24.38 19.16 -22.82
C GLN A 427 24.48 17.76 -23.41
N GLU A 428 24.95 16.78 -22.66
CA GLU A 428 25.05 15.37 -23.07
C GLU A 428 23.67 14.79 -23.40
N ASN A 429 22.63 15.25 -22.69
CA ASN A 429 21.24 14.86 -22.94
C ASN A 429 20.53 15.76 -23.96
N GLY A 430 21.28 16.59 -24.68
CA GLY A 430 20.75 17.43 -25.76
C GLY A 430 19.91 18.63 -25.30
N VAL A 431 19.94 18.98 -24.02
CA VAL A 431 19.32 20.20 -23.48
C VAL A 431 20.28 21.36 -23.75
N LEU A 432 20.02 22.11 -24.81
CA LEU A 432 20.90 23.22 -25.25
C LEU A 432 20.49 24.58 -24.74
N THR A 433 19.27 24.71 -24.23
CA THR A 433 18.73 25.96 -23.65
C THR A 433 18.40 25.74 -22.18
N TYR A 434 19.09 26.41 -21.30
CA TYR A 434 18.89 26.37 -19.84
C TYR A 434 19.26 27.74 -19.22
N ASP A 435 18.68 28.03 -18.06
CA ASP A 435 19.04 29.21 -17.29
C ASP A 435 20.32 28.99 -16.50
N LEU A 436 21.47 29.32 -17.09
CA LEU A 436 22.76 29.20 -16.42
C LEU A 436 22.84 30.05 -15.13
N ALA A 437 22.28 31.26 -15.14
CA ALA A 437 22.31 32.12 -13.97
C ALA A 437 21.49 31.57 -12.82
N GLY A 438 20.33 30.97 -13.10
CA GLY A 438 19.52 30.24 -12.12
C GLY A 438 20.25 29.02 -11.55
N ILE A 439 20.90 28.23 -12.42
CA ILE A 439 21.73 27.07 -11.99
C ILE A 439 22.88 27.53 -11.08
N GLU A 440 23.62 28.58 -11.46
CA GLU A 440 24.72 29.13 -10.65
C GLU A 440 24.23 29.62 -9.29
N ALA A 441 23.11 30.32 -9.26
CA ALA A 441 22.49 30.79 -8.02
C ALA A 441 22.09 29.63 -7.13
N ALA A 442 21.45 28.60 -7.71
CA ALA A 442 21.04 27.38 -7.02
C ALA A 442 22.23 26.64 -6.39
N MET A 443 23.29 26.41 -7.16
CA MET A 443 24.49 25.75 -6.66
C MET A 443 25.23 26.62 -5.63
N GLY A 444 25.15 27.95 -5.76
CA GLY A 444 25.64 28.91 -4.77
C GLY A 444 24.93 28.82 -3.43
N MET A 445 23.64 28.50 -3.42
CA MET A 445 22.85 28.29 -2.21
C MET A 445 23.04 26.86 -1.63
N LEU A 446 23.20 25.86 -2.48
CA LEU A 446 23.34 24.47 -2.07
C LEU A 446 24.74 24.15 -1.48
N ALA A 447 25.81 24.65 -2.10
CA ALA A 447 27.17 24.30 -1.73
C ALA A 447 27.54 24.65 -0.27
N PRO A 448 27.15 25.81 0.32
CA PRO A 448 27.38 26.09 1.73
C PRO A 448 26.69 25.10 2.67
N ARG A 449 25.49 24.60 2.30
CA ARG A 449 24.72 23.61 3.06
C ARG A 449 25.40 22.24 3.00
N LEU A 450 25.84 21.83 1.82
CA LEU A 450 26.66 20.63 1.66
C LEU A 450 28.01 20.75 2.40
N SER A 451 28.61 21.93 2.46
CA SER A 451 29.82 22.15 3.27
C SER A 451 29.54 21.99 4.76
N LYS A 452 28.43 22.52 5.27
CA LYS A 452 27.99 22.31 6.65
C LYS A 452 27.78 20.82 6.93
N MET A 453 27.16 20.10 6.01
CA MET A 453 26.97 18.66 6.10
C MET A 453 28.29 17.89 6.08
N ALA A 454 29.19 18.20 5.15
CA ALA A 454 30.49 17.56 5.04
C ALA A 454 31.39 17.79 6.26
N LEU A 455 31.29 18.93 6.92
CA LEU A 455 32.02 19.26 8.14
C LEU A 455 31.44 18.59 9.39
N LYS A 456 30.10 18.49 9.48
CA LYS A 456 29.40 17.92 10.64
C LYS A 456 29.25 16.40 10.54
N TYR A 457 28.96 15.90 9.32
CA TYR A 457 28.69 14.48 9.02
C TYR A 457 29.62 13.97 7.89
N PRO A 458 30.95 13.98 8.08
CA PRO A 458 31.90 13.71 6.98
C PRO A 458 31.75 12.32 6.39
N GLY A 459 31.56 11.29 7.23
CA GLY A 459 31.39 9.90 6.79
C GLY A 459 30.13 9.72 5.94
N THR A 460 29.01 10.25 6.39
CA THR A 460 27.71 10.23 5.69
C THR A 460 27.79 10.99 4.37
N THR A 461 28.42 12.17 4.35
CA THR A 461 28.60 12.94 3.12
C THR A 461 29.47 12.23 2.11
N MET A 462 30.59 11.61 2.53
CA MET A 462 31.43 10.82 1.63
C MET A 462 30.67 9.63 1.05
N THR A 463 29.92 8.91 1.88
CA THR A 463 29.11 7.76 1.46
C THR A 463 28.05 8.18 0.46
N LEU A 464 27.35 9.30 0.70
CA LEU A 464 26.38 9.86 -0.24
C LEU A 464 27.01 10.18 -1.58
N LEU A 465 28.08 10.97 -1.60
CA LEU A 465 28.73 11.42 -2.84
C LEU A 465 29.32 10.25 -3.65
N ALA A 466 29.87 9.23 -2.97
CA ALA A 466 30.45 8.06 -3.62
C ALA A 466 29.40 7.04 -4.13
N ASN A 467 28.15 7.15 -3.70
CA ASN A 467 27.09 6.20 -4.04
C ASN A 467 25.83 6.89 -4.61
N LEU A 468 25.93 8.14 -5.04
CA LEU A 468 24.75 8.93 -5.43
C LEU A 468 23.94 8.26 -6.55
N LEU A 469 24.62 7.69 -7.53
CA LEU A 469 24.00 6.97 -8.64
C LEU A 469 23.23 5.72 -8.15
N VAL A 470 23.83 4.93 -7.26
CA VAL A 470 23.22 3.72 -6.70
C VAL A 470 21.97 4.04 -5.92
N ILE A 471 22.01 5.11 -5.12
CA ILE A 471 20.89 5.61 -4.34
C ILE A 471 19.73 6.01 -5.27
N GLY A 472 20.03 6.70 -6.37
CA GLY A 472 19.04 7.07 -7.38
C GLY A 472 18.45 5.85 -8.11
N LEU A 473 19.29 4.89 -8.49
CA LEU A 473 18.85 3.69 -9.20
C LEU A 473 18.03 2.72 -8.32
N ALA A 474 18.24 2.74 -7.01
CA ALA A 474 17.44 1.93 -6.08
C ALA A 474 15.96 2.31 -6.10
N HIS A 475 15.63 3.54 -6.55
CA HIS A 475 14.25 4.02 -6.71
C HIS A 475 13.56 3.51 -7.98
N CYS A 476 14.21 2.75 -8.86
CA CYS A 476 13.57 2.24 -10.07
C CYS A 476 12.65 1.06 -9.78
N GLY A 477 11.52 0.97 -10.48
CA GLY A 477 10.50 -0.04 -10.22
C GLY A 477 10.92 -1.46 -10.60
N GLU A 478 11.80 -1.61 -11.60
CA GLU A 478 12.28 -2.91 -12.09
C GLU A 478 12.98 -3.73 -11.01
N PRO A 479 13.84 -3.13 -10.17
CA PRO A 479 14.37 -3.81 -8.99
C PRO A 479 13.32 -4.32 -8.04
N GLY A 480 12.33 -3.50 -7.70
CA GLY A 480 11.21 -3.90 -6.87
C GLY A 480 10.45 -5.10 -7.46
N LEU A 481 10.20 -5.11 -8.76
CA LEU A 481 9.59 -6.24 -9.46
C LEU A 481 10.46 -7.50 -9.38
N ALA A 482 11.77 -7.37 -9.56
CA ALA A 482 12.70 -8.50 -9.47
C ALA A 482 12.73 -9.09 -8.05
N TRP A 483 12.76 -8.24 -7.02
CA TRP A 483 12.64 -8.67 -5.63
C TRP A 483 11.34 -9.42 -5.39
N LEU A 484 10.19 -8.86 -5.75
CA LEU A 484 8.90 -9.52 -5.57
C LEU A 484 8.83 -10.89 -6.25
N ARG A 485 9.35 -11.01 -7.48
CA ARG A 485 9.37 -12.28 -8.22
C ARG A 485 10.23 -13.35 -7.55
N SER A 486 11.37 -12.95 -7.01
CA SER A 486 12.40 -13.86 -6.50
C SER A 486 12.21 -14.33 -5.08
N LEU A 487 11.50 -13.57 -4.24
CA LEU A 487 11.33 -13.87 -2.82
C LEU A 487 10.36 -15.04 -2.62
N PRO A 488 10.51 -15.86 -1.55
CA PRO A 488 9.50 -16.83 -1.14
C PRO A 488 8.16 -16.16 -0.82
N ASP A 489 7.06 -16.89 -0.98
CA ASP A 489 5.70 -16.35 -0.79
C ASP A 489 5.44 -15.88 0.65
N ASP A 490 6.09 -16.50 1.62
CA ASP A 490 5.98 -16.19 3.04
C ASP A 490 6.98 -15.15 3.53
N TYR A 491 7.97 -14.74 2.71
CA TYR A 491 9.03 -13.80 3.14
C TYR A 491 8.46 -12.49 3.68
N MET A 492 7.55 -11.88 2.94
CA MET A 492 6.95 -10.59 3.31
C MET A 492 5.91 -10.71 4.44
N THR A 493 5.29 -11.90 4.62
CA THR A 493 4.35 -12.15 5.71
C THR A 493 5.06 -12.37 7.05
N SER A 494 6.22 -13.03 7.05
CA SER A 494 7.00 -13.31 8.26
C SER A 494 7.60 -12.06 8.91
N LYS A 495 7.72 -10.96 8.16
CA LYS A 495 8.27 -9.67 8.65
C LYS A 495 7.23 -8.73 9.27
N GLN A 496 6.02 -9.20 9.51
CA GLN A 496 4.99 -8.40 10.16
C GLN A 496 5.32 -8.22 11.65
N THR A 497 6.18 -7.28 11.97
CA THR A 497 6.47 -6.86 13.35
C THR A 497 5.44 -5.81 13.76
N VAL A 498 4.27 -6.25 14.18
CA VAL A 498 3.32 -5.36 14.84
C VAL A 498 3.34 -5.68 16.33
N SER A 499 3.82 -4.72 17.12
CA SER A 499 3.67 -4.75 18.57
C SER A 499 2.21 -4.52 18.91
N TYR A 500 1.51 -5.55 19.36
CA TYR A 500 0.14 -5.46 19.84
C TYR A 500 0.10 -4.64 21.14
N THR A 501 -0.37 -3.42 21.09
CA THR A 501 -0.97 -2.77 22.24
C THR A 501 -2.46 -3.10 22.18
N GLY A 502 -2.99 -3.81 23.19
CA GLY A 502 -4.37 -4.28 23.19
C GLY A 502 -5.34 -3.12 22.93
N LEU A 503 -6.27 -3.30 21.97
CA LEU A 503 -7.27 -2.29 21.59
C LEU A 503 -8.29 -2.01 22.68
N PHE A 504 -8.47 -2.97 23.57
CA PHE A 504 -9.42 -2.91 24.66
C PHE A 504 -8.75 -3.31 25.97
N ASP A 505 -9.09 -2.61 27.03
CA ASP A 505 -8.50 -2.80 28.36
C ASP A 505 -8.74 -4.20 28.95
N ASP A 506 -9.75 -4.91 28.46
CA ASP A 506 -10.14 -6.25 28.90
C ASP A 506 -9.81 -7.37 27.89
N VAL A 507 -8.94 -7.07 26.91
CA VAL A 507 -8.41 -8.04 25.94
C VAL A 507 -6.91 -8.12 26.10
N ALA A 508 -6.43 -9.20 26.71
CA ALA A 508 -4.99 -9.43 26.83
C ALA A 508 -4.38 -9.71 25.44
N ALA A 509 -3.19 -9.18 25.16
CA ALA A 509 -2.53 -9.29 23.86
C ALA A 509 -2.23 -10.75 23.46
N ASP A 510 -2.03 -11.64 24.44
CA ASP A 510 -1.80 -13.06 24.29
C ASP A 510 -3.08 -13.93 24.34
N ALA A 511 -4.25 -13.30 24.47
CA ALA A 511 -5.52 -14.03 24.46
C ALA A 511 -5.74 -14.68 23.08
N TRP A 512 -6.19 -15.93 23.05
CA TRP A 512 -6.44 -16.69 21.83
C TRP A 512 -7.40 -16.00 20.86
N TYR A 513 -8.25 -15.12 21.35
CA TYR A 513 -9.23 -14.35 20.59
C TYR A 513 -8.75 -12.91 20.26
N ALA A 514 -7.60 -12.49 20.75
CA ALA A 514 -7.14 -11.11 20.52
C ALA A 514 -7.04 -10.74 19.02
N PRO A 515 -6.47 -11.60 18.15
CA PRO A 515 -6.45 -11.32 16.71
C PRO A 515 -7.85 -11.15 16.10
N ALA A 516 -8.81 -11.97 16.56
CA ALA A 516 -10.17 -11.90 16.06
C ALA A 516 -10.93 -10.68 16.57
N VAL A 517 -10.68 -10.25 17.79
CA VAL A 517 -11.24 -9.01 18.35
C VAL A 517 -10.72 -7.79 17.59
N ASP A 518 -9.42 -7.78 17.28
CA ASP A 518 -8.81 -6.74 16.46
C ASP A 518 -9.42 -6.72 15.05
N TYR A 519 -9.53 -7.89 14.43
CA TYR A 519 -10.13 -8.06 13.11
C TYR A 519 -11.54 -7.44 13.03
N VAL A 520 -12.44 -7.84 13.95
CA VAL A 520 -13.82 -7.35 13.92
C VAL A 520 -13.94 -5.87 14.34
N LYS A 521 -13.01 -5.36 15.13
CA LYS A 521 -12.97 -3.95 15.51
C LYS A 521 -12.52 -3.07 14.35
N TYR A 522 -11.40 -3.40 13.73
CA TYR A 522 -10.86 -2.65 12.59
C TYR A 522 -11.77 -2.75 11.36
N GLY A 523 -12.32 -3.94 11.09
CA GLY A 523 -13.32 -4.15 10.05
C GLY A 523 -14.67 -3.47 10.31
N ARG A 524 -14.83 -2.74 11.44
CA ARG A 524 -16.09 -2.10 11.85
C ARG A 524 -17.26 -3.07 11.97
N ILE A 525 -16.95 -4.37 12.10
CA ILE A 525 -17.93 -5.46 12.21
C ILE A 525 -18.53 -5.49 13.62
N MET A 526 -17.68 -5.36 14.64
CA MET A 526 -18.10 -5.30 16.04
C MET A 526 -17.43 -4.13 16.77
N ASN A 527 -18.18 -3.45 17.60
CA ASN A 527 -17.69 -2.39 18.47
C ASN A 527 -17.50 -2.87 19.91
N GLY A 528 -16.77 -2.09 20.72
CA GLY A 528 -16.73 -2.26 22.16
C GLY A 528 -18.09 -2.02 22.82
N MET A 529 -18.21 -2.40 24.10
CA MET A 529 -19.41 -2.26 24.93
C MET A 529 -19.37 -1.02 25.83
N GLY A 530 -18.55 -0.03 25.50
CA GLY A 530 -18.28 1.17 26.29
C GLY A 530 -17.06 1.07 27.18
N SER A 531 -16.58 2.23 27.69
CA SER A 531 -15.41 2.34 28.60
C SER A 531 -14.18 1.58 28.12
N ASN A 532 -13.88 1.66 26.82
CA ASN A 532 -12.79 0.95 26.14
C ASN A 532 -12.74 -0.57 26.41
N ARG A 533 -13.92 -1.21 26.54
CA ARG A 533 -14.04 -2.65 26.80
C ARG A 533 -14.74 -3.39 25.68
N PHE A 534 -14.20 -4.54 25.30
CA PHE A 534 -14.82 -5.45 24.34
C PHE A 534 -15.83 -6.40 25.01
N GLN A 535 -15.60 -6.74 26.27
CA GLN A 535 -16.36 -7.74 27.03
C GLN A 535 -16.34 -9.13 26.37
N PRO A 536 -15.17 -9.74 26.18
CA PRO A 536 -15.00 -10.96 25.37
C PRO A 536 -15.83 -12.16 25.87
N ASN A 537 -16.07 -12.24 27.16
CA ASN A 537 -16.80 -13.36 27.81
C ASN A 537 -18.32 -13.13 27.88
N THR A 538 -18.82 -11.97 27.48
CA THR A 538 -20.26 -11.70 27.44
C THR A 538 -20.92 -12.52 26.34
N GLN A 539 -22.07 -13.13 26.63
CA GLN A 539 -22.84 -13.87 25.65
C GLN A 539 -23.43 -12.94 24.58
N MET A 540 -23.31 -13.32 23.33
CA MET A 540 -23.98 -12.65 22.22
C MET A 540 -25.48 -12.92 22.27
N THR A 541 -26.29 -11.87 22.04
CA THR A 541 -27.72 -12.04 21.83
C THR A 541 -28.05 -12.17 20.33
N ARG A 542 -29.24 -12.69 20.01
CA ARG A 542 -29.72 -12.81 18.64
C ARG A 542 -29.78 -11.43 17.93
N ALA A 543 -30.21 -10.39 18.65
CA ALA A 543 -30.25 -9.03 18.10
C ALA A 543 -28.85 -8.46 17.83
N MET A 544 -27.89 -8.70 18.74
CA MET A 544 -26.49 -8.29 18.52
C MET A 544 -25.91 -8.92 17.25
N PHE A 545 -26.19 -10.20 17.00
CA PHE A 545 -25.67 -10.87 15.82
C PHE A 545 -26.36 -10.43 14.54
N ALA A 546 -27.68 -10.19 14.56
CA ALA A 546 -28.39 -9.58 13.44
C ALA A 546 -27.83 -8.19 13.09
N GLN A 547 -27.48 -7.39 14.11
CA GLN A 547 -26.85 -6.08 13.93
C GLN A 547 -25.46 -6.20 13.32
N VAL A 548 -24.69 -7.21 13.69
CA VAL A 548 -23.37 -7.49 13.11
C VAL A 548 -23.50 -7.82 11.62
N LEU A 549 -24.41 -8.71 11.24
CA LEU A 549 -24.63 -9.07 9.83
C LEU A 549 -25.16 -7.89 9.01
N TYR A 550 -26.01 -7.06 9.62
CA TYR A 550 -26.51 -5.82 9.02
C TYR A 550 -25.39 -4.80 8.78
N ALA A 551 -24.45 -4.68 9.73
CA ALA A 551 -23.27 -3.83 9.58
C ALA A 551 -22.31 -4.36 8.51
N LEU A 552 -22.10 -5.68 8.42
CA LEU A 552 -21.35 -6.33 7.34
C LEU A 552 -21.92 -6.02 5.96
N GLU A 553 -23.24 -5.89 5.84
CA GLU A 553 -23.94 -5.51 4.60
C GLU A 553 -23.87 -4.01 4.29
N GLY A 554 -23.22 -3.22 5.16
CA GLY A 554 -23.16 -1.77 4.99
C GLY A 554 -24.43 -1.04 5.45
N ALA A 555 -25.25 -1.68 6.30
CA ALA A 555 -26.48 -1.13 6.89
C ALA A 555 -27.45 -0.55 5.84
N PRO A 556 -27.94 -1.34 4.87
CA PRO A 556 -28.80 -0.87 3.80
C PRO A 556 -30.12 -0.31 4.34
N SER A 557 -30.71 0.64 3.60
CA SER A 557 -31.97 1.26 4.00
C SER A 557 -33.10 0.24 4.10
N VAL A 558 -33.81 0.22 5.22
CA VAL A 558 -35.03 -0.61 5.42
C VAL A 558 -36.32 0.16 5.18
N ARG A 559 -36.24 1.35 4.57
CA ARG A 559 -37.43 2.18 4.31
C ARG A 559 -38.44 1.43 3.44
N GLY A 560 -39.66 1.30 3.95
CA GLY A 560 -40.76 0.59 3.27
C GLY A 560 -40.77 -0.92 3.49
N LEU A 561 -39.79 -1.48 4.23
CA LEU A 561 -39.78 -2.87 4.64
C LEU A 561 -40.42 -3.05 6.02
N SER A 562 -40.90 -4.26 6.28
CA SER A 562 -41.44 -4.65 7.59
C SER A 562 -41.13 -6.10 7.89
N CYS A 563 -41.24 -6.52 9.14
CA CYS A 563 -41.16 -7.91 9.55
C CYS A 563 -42.34 -8.29 10.45
N PRO A 564 -42.70 -9.59 10.57
CA PRO A 564 -43.86 -10.02 11.35
C PRO A 564 -43.59 -10.05 12.87
N PHE A 565 -42.41 -9.74 13.32
CA PHE A 565 -42.00 -9.91 14.72
C PHE A 565 -42.48 -8.77 15.60
N THR A 566 -43.35 -9.12 16.57
CA THR A 566 -43.94 -8.14 17.50
C THR A 566 -42.99 -7.67 18.59
N ASP A 567 -41.87 -8.38 18.78
CA ASP A 567 -40.82 -8.12 19.80
C ASP A 567 -39.57 -7.46 19.23
N ALA A 568 -39.60 -7.02 17.96
CA ALA A 568 -38.42 -6.43 17.29
C ALA A 568 -38.53 -4.90 17.08
N GLY A 569 -39.60 -4.25 17.53
CA GLY A 569 -39.83 -2.82 17.30
C GLY A 569 -39.24 -1.89 18.36
N GLY A 570 -38.99 -0.63 17.97
CA GLY A 570 -38.65 0.47 18.89
C GLY A 570 -37.31 0.38 19.59
N SER A 571 -36.31 -0.29 19.00
CA SER A 571 -34.99 -0.53 19.62
C SER A 571 -33.87 -0.31 18.60
N TRP A 572 -32.62 -0.25 19.09
CA TRP A 572 -31.41 -0.05 18.30
C TRP A 572 -31.18 -1.15 17.22
N TYR A 573 -31.76 -2.33 17.39
CA TYR A 573 -31.65 -3.46 16.46
C TYR A 573 -32.81 -3.59 15.48
N THR A 574 -33.80 -2.70 15.54
CA THR A 574 -35.05 -2.81 14.74
C THR A 574 -34.77 -2.91 13.24
N ASP A 575 -33.94 -2.00 12.72
CA ASP A 575 -33.58 -1.98 11.29
C ASP A 575 -32.83 -3.25 10.88
N ALA A 576 -31.91 -3.71 11.70
CA ALA A 576 -31.16 -4.93 11.45
C ALA A 576 -32.06 -6.18 11.38
N VAL A 577 -33.07 -6.27 12.26
CA VAL A 577 -34.00 -7.41 12.27
C VAL A 577 -34.96 -7.34 11.06
N ILE A 578 -35.46 -6.13 10.71
CA ILE A 578 -36.26 -5.93 9.51
C ILE A 578 -35.50 -6.34 8.25
N TRP A 579 -34.27 -5.85 8.11
CA TRP A 579 -33.41 -6.22 7.00
C TRP A 579 -33.14 -7.73 6.96
N ALA A 580 -32.69 -8.32 8.07
CA ALA A 580 -32.31 -9.73 8.15
C ALA A 580 -33.48 -10.67 7.81
N TYR A 581 -34.71 -10.31 8.17
CA TYR A 581 -35.91 -11.04 7.80
C TYR A 581 -36.19 -10.94 6.29
N ASN A 582 -36.17 -9.73 5.72
CA ASN A 582 -36.48 -9.51 4.30
C ASN A 582 -35.36 -10.08 3.39
N ALA A 583 -34.13 -10.12 3.88
CA ALA A 583 -32.99 -10.72 3.18
C ALA A 583 -32.92 -12.26 3.33
N GLY A 584 -33.83 -12.91 4.05
CA GLY A 584 -33.81 -14.36 4.28
C GLY A 584 -32.72 -14.84 5.23
N VAL A 585 -32.03 -13.91 5.92
CA VAL A 585 -30.93 -14.22 6.85
C VAL A 585 -31.46 -14.84 8.14
N VAL A 586 -32.63 -14.40 8.59
CA VAL A 586 -33.23 -14.90 9.82
C VAL A 586 -34.68 -15.31 9.63
N ALA A 587 -35.04 -16.38 10.33
CA ALA A 587 -36.42 -16.68 10.68
C ALA A 587 -36.61 -16.41 12.17
N GLY A 588 -37.84 -16.16 12.61
CA GLY A 588 -38.15 -16.04 14.03
C GLY A 588 -38.01 -17.36 14.79
N VAL A 589 -38.07 -17.29 16.11
CA VAL A 589 -38.25 -18.46 16.96
C VAL A 589 -39.66 -18.98 16.89
N SER A 590 -40.60 -18.11 16.41
CA SER A 590 -41.94 -18.42 15.99
C SER A 590 -42.37 -17.45 14.86
N PRO A 591 -43.54 -17.64 14.20
CA PRO A 591 -43.95 -16.76 13.11
C PRO A 591 -44.01 -15.27 13.47
N THR A 592 -44.22 -14.93 14.74
CA THR A 592 -44.37 -13.54 15.21
C THR A 592 -43.35 -13.11 16.25
N ARG A 593 -42.32 -13.94 16.54
CA ARG A 593 -41.37 -13.65 17.59
C ARG A 593 -39.91 -13.88 17.11
N PHE A 594 -39.07 -12.85 17.23
CA PHE A 594 -37.64 -12.91 16.93
C PHE A 594 -36.79 -13.35 18.13
N ALA A 595 -37.18 -13.03 19.34
CA ALA A 595 -36.47 -13.22 20.60
C ALA A 595 -35.14 -12.46 20.66
N PRO A 596 -35.10 -11.13 20.53
CA PRO A 596 -33.90 -10.32 20.33
C PRO A 596 -32.88 -10.44 21.46
N ASN A 597 -33.35 -10.59 22.70
CA ASN A 597 -32.52 -10.61 23.92
C ASN A 597 -32.10 -12.03 24.35
N GLU A 598 -32.56 -13.08 23.66
CA GLU A 598 -32.13 -14.43 23.97
C GLU A 598 -30.67 -14.66 23.54
N ALA A 599 -29.90 -15.37 24.37
CA ALA A 599 -28.52 -15.70 24.07
C ALA A 599 -28.43 -16.61 22.83
N LEU A 600 -27.54 -16.27 21.92
CA LEU A 600 -27.37 -16.93 20.64
C LEU A 600 -26.61 -18.25 20.81
N THR A 601 -27.22 -19.38 20.43
CA THR A 601 -26.51 -20.66 20.40
C THR A 601 -25.61 -20.78 19.18
N ARG A 602 -24.62 -21.69 19.24
CA ARG A 602 -23.66 -21.93 18.14
C ARG A 602 -24.38 -22.38 16.87
N GLU A 603 -25.39 -23.26 16.96
CA GLU A 603 -26.18 -23.68 15.80
C GLU A 603 -27.06 -22.56 15.23
N GLN A 604 -27.59 -21.66 16.08
CA GLN A 604 -28.34 -20.49 15.62
C GLN A 604 -27.43 -19.47 14.93
N MET A 605 -26.25 -19.20 15.49
CA MET A 605 -25.26 -18.31 14.89
C MET A 605 -24.88 -18.78 13.48
N VAL A 606 -24.53 -20.07 13.37
CA VAL A 606 -24.12 -20.64 12.08
C VAL A 606 -25.26 -20.65 11.07
N THR A 607 -26.51 -20.87 11.52
CA THR A 607 -27.69 -20.84 10.63
C THR A 607 -27.95 -19.42 10.10
N MET A 608 -27.81 -18.39 10.94
CA MET A 608 -27.92 -17.01 10.51
C MET A 608 -26.79 -16.64 9.54
N LEU A 609 -25.57 -17.11 9.80
CA LEU A 609 -24.43 -16.87 8.92
C LEU A 609 -24.56 -17.61 7.58
N TYR A 610 -25.08 -18.84 7.60
CA TYR A 610 -25.43 -19.61 6.40
C TYR A 610 -26.49 -18.91 5.55
N GLY A 611 -27.56 -18.41 6.19
CA GLY A 611 -28.56 -17.60 5.52
C GLY A 611 -27.97 -16.32 4.93
N TYR A 612 -27.01 -15.69 5.61
CA TYR A 612 -26.32 -14.51 5.12
C TYR A 612 -25.46 -14.84 3.88
N ALA A 613 -24.63 -15.88 3.95
CA ALA A 613 -23.73 -16.28 2.87
C ALA A 613 -24.50 -16.87 1.67
N GLY A 614 -25.61 -17.56 1.92
CA GLY A 614 -26.42 -18.25 0.90
C GLY A 614 -27.39 -17.37 0.12
N ARG A 615 -27.42 -16.06 0.35
CA ARG A 615 -28.37 -15.14 -0.33
C ARG A 615 -28.19 -15.09 -1.85
N GLU A 616 -26.97 -15.23 -2.31
CA GLU A 616 -26.63 -15.07 -3.73
C GLU A 616 -26.18 -16.37 -4.39
N GLN A 617 -25.94 -17.43 -3.62
CA GLN A 617 -25.52 -18.74 -4.13
C GLN A 617 -26.01 -19.89 -3.26
N ALA A 618 -26.25 -21.04 -3.86
CA ALA A 618 -26.56 -22.24 -3.12
C ALA A 618 -25.30 -22.74 -2.38
N LEU A 619 -25.38 -22.84 -1.05
CA LEU A 619 -24.33 -23.40 -0.22
C LEU A 619 -24.63 -24.87 0.08
N SER A 620 -23.59 -25.69 0.15
CA SER A 620 -23.69 -27.08 0.63
C SER A 620 -22.48 -27.41 1.49
N GLY A 621 -22.68 -28.18 2.54
CA GLY A 621 -21.60 -28.75 3.32
C GLY A 621 -21.13 -30.08 2.73
N PRO A 622 -19.85 -30.45 2.89
CA PRO A 622 -19.36 -31.75 2.47
C PRO A 622 -20.09 -32.90 3.21
N ASP A 623 -20.38 -33.96 2.48
CA ASP A 623 -20.95 -35.18 3.08
C ASP A 623 -20.06 -35.68 4.22
N GLY A 624 -20.67 -35.95 5.37
CA GLY A 624 -19.94 -36.46 6.53
C GLY A 624 -19.14 -35.45 7.33
N ALA A 625 -19.22 -34.11 7.03
CA ALA A 625 -18.48 -33.07 7.75
C ALA A 625 -18.65 -33.13 9.28
N LEU A 626 -19.80 -33.60 9.78
CA LEU A 626 -20.09 -33.74 11.21
C LEU A 626 -19.68 -35.09 11.80
N ALA A 627 -19.26 -36.06 10.99
CA ALA A 627 -19.04 -37.46 11.43
C ALA A 627 -17.95 -37.62 12.51
N GLY A 628 -16.98 -36.67 12.57
CA GLY A 628 -15.94 -36.66 13.58
C GLY A 628 -16.39 -36.21 14.98
N TYR A 629 -17.61 -35.70 15.13
CA TYR A 629 -18.10 -35.16 16.40
C TYR A 629 -19.07 -36.11 17.09
N GLN A 630 -18.78 -36.47 18.35
CA GLN A 630 -19.56 -37.37 19.15
C GLN A 630 -20.98 -36.85 19.45
N ASP A 631 -21.15 -35.55 19.47
CA ASP A 631 -22.42 -34.90 19.75
C ASP A 631 -23.16 -34.40 18.50
N GLN A 632 -22.79 -34.88 17.29
CA GLN A 632 -23.47 -34.53 16.04
C GLN A 632 -24.98 -34.78 16.05
N ALA A 633 -25.44 -35.77 16.78
CA ALA A 633 -26.87 -36.06 16.94
C ALA A 633 -27.63 -35.00 17.74
N ARG A 634 -26.93 -34.10 18.46
CA ARG A 634 -27.51 -32.99 19.20
C ARG A 634 -27.75 -31.74 18.33
N VAL A 635 -27.21 -31.73 17.11
CA VAL A 635 -27.50 -30.67 16.13
C VAL A 635 -28.95 -30.74 15.71
N SER A 636 -29.67 -29.66 15.86
CA SER A 636 -31.09 -29.54 15.47
C SER A 636 -31.27 -29.80 13.97
N THR A 637 -32.35 -30.45 13.57
CA THR A 637 -32.59 -30.81 12.17
C THR A 637 -32.49 -29.64 11.22
N TRP A 638 -33.05 -28.49 11.65
CA TRP A 638 -33.03 -27.22 10.88
C TRP A 638 -31.63 -26.60 10.75
N ALA A 639 -30.68 -26.92 11.61
CA ALA A 639 -29.32 -26.38 11.60
C ALA A 639 -28.28 -27.31 10.95
N ARG A 640 -28.68 -28.53 10.60
CA ARG A 640 -27.73 -29.58 10.20
C ARG A 640 -26.93 -29.23 8.96
N GLU A 641 -27.58 -28.66 7.95
CA GLU A 641 -26.94 -28.27 6.70
C GLU A 641 -25.98 -27.08 6.94
N ALA A 642 -26.43 -26.06 7.64
CA ALA A 642 -25.59 -24.90 8.00
C ALA A 642 -24.36 -25.32 8.84
N MET A 643 -24.56 -26.23 9.79
CA MET A 643 -23.45 -26.75 10.61
C MET A 643 -22.48 -27.60 9.78
N ALA A 644 -22.95 -28.40 8.84
CA ALA A 644 -22.09 -29.19 7.94
C ALA A 644 -21.26 -28.27 7.03
N TRP A 645 -21.89 -27.23 6.49
CA TRP A 645 -21.20 -26.19 5.71
C TRP A 645 -20.11 -25.49 6.55
N ALA A 646 -20.47 -24.96 7.71
CA ALA A 646 -19.54 -24.17 8.51
C ALA A 646 -18.35 -24.98 9.08
N VAL A 647 -18.57 -26.27 9.37
CA VAL A 647 -17.48 -27.19 9.76
C VAL A 647 -16.63 -27.55 8.54
N GLY A 648 -17.26 -27.86 7.40
CA GLY A 648 -16.57 -28.27 6.18
C GLY A 648 -15.70 -27.16 5.59
N THR A 649 -16.12 -25.92 5.75
CA THR A 649 -15.37 -24.71 5.31
C THR A 649 -14.42 -24.16 6.38
N GLY A 650 -14.43 -24.70 7.61
CA GLY A 650 -13.57 -24.22 8.70
C GLY A 650 -14.04 -22.94 9.40
N VAL A 651 -15.20 -22.38 9.03
CA VAL A 651 -15.82 -21.20 9.69
C VAL A 651 -16.01 -21.47 11.18
N ILE A 652 -16.49 -22.68 11.52
CA ILE A 652 -16.63 -23.10 12.92
C ILE A 652 -15.80 -24.36 13.18
N ALA A 653 -15.16 -24.40 14.33
CA ALA A 653 -14.51 -25.60 14.84
C ALA A 653 -15.26 -26.13 16.08
N GLY A 654 -15.01 -27.37 16.46
CA GLY A 654 -15.47 -27.90 17.71
C GLY A 654 -14.95 -27.12 18.93
N THR A 655 -15.61 -27.27 20.07
CA THR A 655 -15.10 -26.80 21.36
C THR A 655 -13.99 -27.73 21.89
N SER A 656 -13.87 -28.91 21.29
CA SER A 656 -12.74 -29.83 21.40
C SER A 656 -12.60 -30.60 20.07
N ALA A 657 -11.60 -31.45 19.95
CA ALA A 657 -11.39 -32.29 18.77
C ALA A 657 -12.62 -33.19 18.43
N THR A 658 -13.46 -33.53 19.41
CA THR A 658 -14.58 -34.43 19.25
C THR A 658 -15.94 -33.88 19.65
N THR A 659 -16.02 -32.58 20.07
CA THR A 659 -17.25 -31.98 20.59
C THR A 659 -17.56 -30.69 19.85
N LEU A 660 -18.73 -30.61 19.20
CA LEU A 660 -19.21 -29.45 18.46
C LEU A 660 -19.96 -28.45 19.35
N ALA A 661 -20.66 -28.94 20.36
CA ALA A 661 -21.48 -28.17 21.32
C ALA A 661 -22.53 -27.26 20.65
N PRO A 662 -23.43 -27.75 19.78
CA PRO A 662 -24.30 -26.95 18.95
C PRO A 662 -25.24 -26.02 19.75
N ARG A 663 -25.69 -26.46 20.94
CA ARG A 663 -26.62 -25.71 21.81
C ARG A 663 -25.92 -24.84 22.84
N LYS A 664 -24.59 -24.84 22.90
CA LYS A 664 -23.83 -23.90 23.76
C LYS A 664 -24.03 -22.48 23.23
N THR A 665 -24.23 -21.51 24.12
CA THR A 665 -24.28 -20.10 23.75
C THR A 665 -22.88 -19.56 23.43
N GLY A 666 -22.76 -18.75 22.39
CA GLY A 666 -21.52 -18.12 21.95
C GLY A 666 -21.20 -16.86 22.73
N THR A 667 -19.95 -16.70 23.15
CA THR A 667 -19.44 -15.44 23.69
C THR A 667 -19.04 -14.47 22.57
N ARG A 668 -18.91 -13.18 22.88
CA ARG A 668 -18.45 -12.16 21.92
C ARG A 668 -17.09 -12.52 21.31
N ALA A 669 -16.16 -13.08 22.08
CA ALA A 669 -14.86 -13.57 21.60
C ALA A 669 -14.99 -14.74 20.62
N GLU A 670 -15.86 -15.71 20.93
CA GLU A 670 -16.14 -16.86 20.05
C GLU A 670 -16.78 -16.39 18.73
N VAL A 671 -17.73 -15.45 18.81
CA VAL A 671 -18.39 -14.87 17.63
C VAL A 671 -17.39 -14.07 16.78
N ALA A 672 -16.53 -13.24 17.39
CA ALA A 672 -15.48 -12.53 16.66
C ALA A 672 -14.57 -13.49 15.87
N THR A 673 -14.21 -14.63 16.49
CA THR A 673 -13.36 -15.64 15.84
C THR A 673 -14.08 -16.32 14.66
N VAL A 674 -15.37 -16.59 14.79
CA VAL A 674 -16.18 -17.15 13.70
C VAL A 674 -16.31 -16.15 12.54
N LEU A 675 -16.57 -14.89 12.86
CA LEU A 675 -16.67 -13.80 11.85
C LEU A 675 -15.33 -13.58 11.13
N MET A 676 -14.21 -13.55 11.84
CA MET A 676 -12.89 -13.45 11.22
C MET A 676 -12.68 -14.59 10.21
N ARG A 677 -12.88 -15.83 10.63
CA ARG A 677 -12.74 -17.00 9.75
C ARG A 677 -13.69 -16.99 8.56
N PHE A 678 -14.90 -16.49 8.76
CA PHE A 678 -15.89 -16.36 7.69
C PHE A 678 -15.47 -15.32 6.65
N CYS A 679 -14.98 -14.18 7.09
CA CYS A 679 -14.55 -13.10 6.18
C CYS A 679 -13.20 -13.38 5.51
N GLU A 680 -12.40 -14.31 6.03
CA GLU A 680 -11.11 -14.73 5.44
C GLU A 680 -11.23 -15.87 4.43
N GLN A 681 -12.43 -16.43 4.21
CA GLN A 681 -12.69 -17.46 3.20
C GLN A 681 -12.99 -16.84 1.84
#